data_c4a4628da83444224965ebacf5a8a7a3
#
_entry.id   c4a4628da83444224965ebacf5a8a7a3
#
_cell.length_a   1.000
_cell.length_b   1.000
_cell.length_c   1.000
_cell.angle_alpha   90.00
_cell.angle_beta   90.00
_cell.angle_gamma   90.00
#
_symmetry.space_group_name_H-M   'P 1'
#
loop_
_entity.id
_entity.type
_entity.pdbx_description
1 polymer ?
#
loop_
_entity_poly.entity_id
_entity_poly.type
_entity_poly.pdbx_seq_one_letter_code
_entity_poly.pdbx_strand_id
1 'polypeptide(L)'
;IFDYETLTVWFGHLIEDYRKWADWQIAWKKQRQESIHTLEFPFPYRQGQKKLVADVYRTILRGKNLFIEAPTGVGKTISTIFPAVKAVGEGLADRIFYLTAKTITATVAKETFALLEEQGYRAKVIQITAKEKLCLCEEMDCNPVNCPYAKGHFDRVNDAVFDLLQKSNLFTREEVLAQAKEYQVCPFEMSLDVATWADNIVCDYNYVFDPNVYLKRFFQEGIKGDYLFLVDEAHNLVDRSREMYSADLYKEDVLAVKRIMKAHSRTICRILDKCNKAMLEMKRECEHYQILDSVGTLTFHLMRLASQMDEFLEKPREFPEKKTVLDFYFALRNFLNIYDLVDDHYVIYSQMTEEGQFRIRLFCVDPSVNLQKCIDKSNSTIFFSATLLPIGYYKRLLSTDEDNYAIYAQSTFAQTQRLLAFGRDVSTKYTRRNRKEYEKIADYIGAVTEAQQGNYMVFFPSYRLMQDVYEVFAGKAADSCEILMQHSNMKEHEREAFLEEFEKERQGALVAFCVMGGIFGEGIDLKNDRLIGAIIVGTGLPQVSDEREILKNYYDERGLSGFDYAFRYPGMNKVLQAAGRVIRTSEDRGVILLLDERFLQREYGALFPREWEKRSVCGLPQLREEVSRFWSDVREEL
;
A
#
# COMPACT_ATOMS: atom_id res chain seq x y z
N ILE A 1 -33.72 -39.60 7.26
CA ILE A 1 -33.01 -40.89 7.25
C ILE A 1 -33.05 -41.35 5.78
N PHE A 2 -31.90 -41.55 5.16
CA PHE A 2 -31.77 -42.06 3.78
C PHE A 2 -31.53 -43.57 3.85
N ASP A 3 -32.05 -44.32 2.87
CA ASP A 3 -31.75 -45.74 2.74
C ASP A 3 -30.34 -46.00 2.16
N TYR A 4 -29.87 -47.23 2.24
CA TYR A 4 -28.51 -47.60 1.81
C TYR A 4 -28.27 -47.36 0.31
N GLU A 5 -29.25 -47.62 -0.52
CA GLU A 5 -29.14 -47.47 -1.98
C GLU A 5 -29.01 -45.98 -2.34
N THR A 6 -29.84 -45.12 -1.77
CA THR A 6 -29.77 -43.67 -1.97
C THR A 6 -28.40 -43.10 -1.51
N LEU A 7 -27.89 -43.54 -0.35
CA LEU A 7 -26.59 -43.10 0.13
C LEU A 7 -25.45 -43.61 -0.76
N THR A 8 -25.55 -44.85 -1.27
CA THR A 8 -24.51 -45.43 -2.14
C THR A 8 -24.45 -44.67 -3.46
N VAL A 9 -25.58 -44.35 -4.08
CA VAL A 9 -25.64 -43.58 -5.33
C VAL A 9 -25.09 -42.17 -5.10
N TRP A 10 -25.53 -41.50 -4.06
CA TRP A 10 -25.03 -40.16 -3.70
C TRP A 10 -23.52 -40.16 -3.45
N PHE A 11 -23.01 -41.13 -2.69
CA PHE A 11 -21.58 -41.25 -2.40
C PHE A 11 -20.77 -41.58 -3.67
N GLY A 12 -21.34 -42.38 -4.58
CA GLY A 12 -20.76 -42.66 -5.89
C GLY A 12 -20.53 -41.37 -6.69
N HIS A 13 -21.56 -40.51 -6.81
CA HIS A 13 -21.44 -39.22 -7.50
C HIS A 13 -20.43 -38.31 -6.81
N LEU A 14 -20.43 -38.24 -5.46
CA LEU A 14 -19.45 -37.45 -4.73
C LEU A 14 -18.00 -37.87 -5.00
N ILE A 15 -17.75 -39.21 -5.08
CA ILE A 15 -16.42 -39.74 -5.38
C ILE A 15 -16.02 -39.45 -6.84
N GLU A 16 -16.96 -39.52 -7.79
CA GLU A 16 -16.68 -39.16 -9.19
C GLU A 16 -16.32 -37.69 -9.34
N ASP A 17 -17.07 -36.78 -8.70
CA ASP A 17 -16.78 -35.37 -8.69
C ASP A 17 -15.42 -35.09 -8.03
N TYR A 18 -15.16 -35.66 -6.84
CA TYR A 18 -13.88 -35.51 -6.16
C TYR A 18 -12.71 -36.00 -7.02
N ARG A 19 -12.86 -37.13 -7.68
CA ARG A 19 -11.83 -37.71 -8.55
C ARG A 19 -11.51 -36.79 -9.74
N LYS A 20 -12.51 -36.18 -10.36
CA LYS A 20 -12.34 -35.19 -11.44
C LYS A 20 -11.38 -34.07 -11.01
N TRP A 21 -11.57 -33.50 -9.81
CA TRP A 21 -10.73 -32.45 -9.26
C TRP A 21 -9.34 -32.94 -8.87
N ALA A 22 -9.25 -34.10 -8.25
CA ALA A 22 -7.98 -34.69 -7.81
C ALA A 22 -7.07 -35.06 -8.99
N ASP A 23 -7.63 -35.73 -10.02
CA ASP A 23 -6.90 -36.10 -11.23
C ASP A 23 -6.39 -34.85 -11.97
N TRP A 24 -7.23 -33.81 -12.08
CA TRP A 24 -6.83 -32.55 -12.66
C TRP A 24 -5.68 -31.89 -11.86
N GLN A 25 -5.78 -31.84 -10.54
CA GLN A 25 -4.78 -31.20 -9.70
C GLN A 25 -3.42 -31.93 -9.77
N ILE A 26 -3.43 -33.25 -9.78
CA ILE A 26 -2.21 -34.06 -9.91
C ILE A 26 -1.54 -33.80 -11.25
N ALA A 27 -2.32 -33.82 -12.35
CA ALA A 27 -1.82 -33.54 -13.68
C ALA A 27 -1.27 -32.11 -13.80
N TRP A 28 -2.01 -31.14 -13.24
CA TRP A 28 -1.61 -29.73 -13.25
C TRP A 28 -0.30 -29.50 -12.48
N LYS A 29 -0.18 -30.04 -11.26
CA LYS A 29 1.05 -29.92 -10.46
C LYS A 29 2.27 -30.49 -11.20
N LYS A 30 2.12 -31.61 -11.89
CA LYS A 30 3.19 -32.20 -12.70
C LYS A 30 3.58 -31.27 -13.85
N GLN A 31 2.62 -30.78 -14.62
CA GLN A 31 2.86 -29.86 -15.73
C GLN A 31 3.53 -28.56 -15.26
N ARG A 32 3.08 -28.02 -14.15
CA ARG A 32 3.69 -26.82 -13.52
C ARG A 32 5.16 -27.08 -13.18
N GLN A 33 5.46 -28.17 -12.48
CA GLN A 33 6.84 -28.50 -12.09
C GLN A 33 7.76 -28.67 -13.30
N GLU A 34 7.33 -29.42 -14.32
CA GLU A 34 8.08 -29.60 -15.55
C GLU A 34 8.38 -28.26 -16.24
N SER A 35 7.40 -27.36 -16.29
CA SER A 35 7.56 -26.03 -16.88
C SER A 35 8.55 -25.13 -16.11
N ILE A 36 8.58 -25.23 -14.78
CA ILE A 36 9.50 -24.44 -13.95
C ILE A 36 10.95 -24.89 -14.12
N HIS A 37 11.21 -26.19 -14.26
CA HIS A 37 12.57 -26.69 -14.43
C HIS A 37 13.26 -26.15 -15.69
N THR A 38 12.51 -26.03 -16.79
CA THR A 38 13.02 -25.51 -18.08
C THR A 38 13.01 -24.00 -18.18
N LEU A 39 12.35 -23.30 -17.26
CA LEU A 39 12.20 -21.85 -17.30
C LEU A 39 13.54 -21.14 -17.10
N GLU A 40 13.92 -20.23 -17.99
CA GLU A 40 15.10 -19.38 -17.89
C GLU A 40 14.69 -17.95 -17.53
N PHE A 41 15.66 -17.16 -17.08
CA PHE A 41 15.41 -15.73 -16.81
C PHE A 41 15.15 -15.01 -18.15
N PRO A 42 14.02 -14.26 -18.28
CA PRO A 42 13.52 -13.82 -19.59
C PRO A 42 14.34 -12.73 -20.28
N PHE A 43 15.33 -12.15 -19.60
CA PHE A 43 16.15 -11.06 -20.12
C PHE A 43 17.63 -11.29 -19.86
N PRO A 44 18.54 -10.63 -20.61
CA PRO A 44 19.92 -10.49 -20.18
C PRO A 44 19.98 -9.81 -18.81
N TYR A 45 20.72 -10.39 -17.86
CA TYR A 45 20.86 -9.83 -16.54
C TYR A 45 21.52 -8.44 -16.58
N ARG A 46 20.88 -7.47 -15.95
CA ARG A 46 21.48 -6.16 -15.67
C ARG A 46 22.56 -6.29 -14.59
N GLN A 47 23.42 -5.27 -14.48
CA GLN A 47 24.44 -5.23 -13.43
C GLN A 47 23.78 -5.37 -12.03
N GLY A 48 24.31 -6.27 -11.19
CA GLY A 48 23.76 -6.55 -9.85
C GLY A 48 22.49 -7.42 -9.81
N GLN A 49 21.72 -7.51 -10.91
CA GLN A 49 20.43 -8.21 -10.94
C GLN A 49 20.58 -9.72 -10.70
N LYS A 50 21.60 -10.36 -11.28
CA LYS A 50 21.89 -11.80 -11.05
C LYS A 50 22.16 -12.09 -9.58
N LYS A 51 22.87 -11.18 -8.89
CA LYS A 51 23.13 -11.30 -7.46
C LYS A 51 21.83 -11.17 -6.66
N LEU A 52 21.00 -10.19 -6.99
CA LEU A 52 19.69 -9.98 -6.35
C LEU A 52 18.81 -11.23 -6.44
N VAL A 53 18.66 -11.79 -7.65
CA VAL A 53 17.91 -13.04 -7.89
C VAL A 53 18.47 -14.19 -7.05
N ALA A 54 19.80 -14.35 -7.00
CA ALA A 54 20.44 -15.38 -6.20
C ALA A 54 20.26 -15.18 -4.69
N ASP A 55 20.29 -13.94 -4.20
CA ASP A 55 20.11 -13.63 -2.78
C ASP A 55 18.66 -13.88 -2.35
N VAL A 56 17.65 -13.56 -3.18
CA VAL A 56 16.24 -13.91 -2.93
C VAL A 56 16.09 -15.43 -2.86
N TYR A 57 16.58 -16.17 -3.86
CA TYR A 57 16.48 -17.63 -3.88
C TYR A 57 17.15 -18.28 -2.64
N ARG A 58 18.37 -17.85 -2.28
CA ARG A 58 19.08 -18.35 -1.11
C ARG A 58 18.35 -18.08 0.21
N THR A 59 17.66 -16.93 0.28
CA THR A 59 16.86 -16.59 1.46
C THR A 59 15.67 -17.53 1.59
N ILE A 60 14.95 -17.77 0.50
CA ILE A 60 13.83 -18.73 0.47
C ILE A 60 14.31 -20.14 0.85
N LEU A 61 15.42 -20.59 0.27
CA LEU A 61 16.02 -21.89 0.57
C LEU A 61 16.36 -22.07 2.07
N ARG A 62 16.66 -20.97 2.76
CA ARG A 62 16.98 -20.99 4.21
C ARG A 62 15.77 -20.80 5.11
N GLY A 63 14.58 -20.61 4.55
CA GLY A 63 13.37 -20.32 5.32
C GLY A 63 13.48 -19.03 6.13
N LYS A 64 14.16 -17.99 5.60
CA LYS A 64 14.34 -16.69 6.25
C LYS A 64 13.58 -15.59 5.53
N ASN A 65 13.40 -14.44 6.19
CA ASN A 65 12.83 -13.26 5.55
C ASN A 65 13.92 -12.31 5.05
N LEU A 66 13.62 -11.53 4.03
CA LEU A 66 14.56 -10.62 3.39
C LEU A 66 13.97 -9.23 3.19
N PHE A 67 14.72 -8.22 3.56
CA PHE A 67 14.43 -6.82 3.30
C PHE A 67 15.36 -6.31 2.19
N ILE A 68 14.78 -5.80 1.10
CA ILE A 68 15.51 -5.34 -0.07
C ILE A 68 15.25 -3.86 -0.28
N GLU A 69 16.27 -3.05 -0.09
CA GLU A 69 16.29 -1.72 -0.68
C GLU A 69 16.79 -1.87 -2.12
N ALA A 70 15.93 -1.55 -3.09
CA ALA A 70 16.22 -1.72 -4.49
C ALA A 70 15.78 -0.49 -5.28
N PRO A 71 16.74 0.30 -5.81
CA PRO A 71 16.45 1.47 -6.63
C PRO A 71 15.50 1.17 -7.78
N THR A 72 14.87 2.21 -8.33
CA THR A 72 14.07 2.08 -9.56
C THR A 72 14.94 1.52 -10.70
N GLY A 73 14.34 0.79 -11.64
CA GLY A 73 15.03 0.27 -12.82
C GLY A 73 15.80 -1.03 -12.65
N VAL A 74 16.04 -1.52 -11.43
CA VAL A 74 16.74 -2.82 -11.23
C VAL A 74 15.88 -4.03 -11.60
N GLY A 75 14.61 -3.84 -11.97
CA GLY A 75 13.67 -4.93 -12.27
C GLY A 75 13.25 -5.69 -11.03
N LYS A 76 12.84 -5.01 -9.96
CA LYS A 76 12.42 -5.58 -8.67
C LYS A 76 11.45 -6.75 -8.84
N THR A 77 10.38 -6.53 -9.59
CA THR A 77 9.29 -7.49 -9.73
C THR A 77 9.76 -8.82 -10.30
N ILE A 78 10.45 -8.81 -11.44
CA ILE A 78 10.97 -10.06 -12.03
C ILE A 78 12.08 -10.70 -11.19
N SER A 79 12.90 -9.86 -10.51
CA SER A 79 14.01 -10.34 -9.67
C SER A 79 13.54 -10.95 -8.34
N THR A 80 12.27 -10.77 -7.98
CA THR A 80 11.63 -11.42 -6.82
C THR A 80 10.71 -12.57 -7.24
N ILE A 81 9.91 -12.39 -8.30
CA ILE A 81 8.99 -13.42 -8.82
C ILE A 81 9.76 -14.62 -9.37
N PHE A 82 10.76 -14.41 -10.25
CA PHE A 82 11.46 -15.51 -10.89
C PHE A 82 12.14 -16.47 -9.90
N PRO A 83 12.93 -16.01 -8.91
CA PRO A 83 13.53 -16.92 -7.92
C PRO A 83 12.48 -17.58 -7.01
N ALA A 84 11.34 -16.91 -6.72
CA ALA A 84 10.24 -17.51 -5.99
C ALA A 84 9.57 -18.65 -6.79
N VAL A 85 9.35 -18.46 -8.09
CA VAL A 85 8.88 -19.52 -9.01
C VAL A 85 9.86 -20.69 -9.04
N LYS A 86 11.17 -20.43 -9.17
CA LYS A 86 12.19 -21.49 -9.09
C LYS A 86 12.15 -22.26 -7.77
N ALA A 87 11.95 -21.55 -6.64
CA ALA A 87 11.82 -22.18 -5.33
C ALA A 87 10.58 -23.09 -5.23
N VAL A 88 9.46 -22.69 -5.84
CA VAL A 88 8.27 -23.56 -5.98
C VAL A 88 8.60 -24.81 -6.81
N GLY A 89 9.39 -24.67 -7.87
CA GLY A 89 9.87 -25.78 -8.68
C GLY A 89 10.70 -26.82 -7.91
N GLU A 90 11.47 -26.37 -6.91
CA GLU A 90 12.27 -27.22 -6.03
C GLU A 90 11.49 -27.72 -4.82
N GLY A 91 10.17 -27.44 -4.73
CA GLY A 91 9.33 -27.89 -3.62
C GLY A 91 9.53 -27.15 -2.31
N LEU A 92 10.16 -25.96 -2.33
CA LEU A 92 10.37 -25.13 -1.14
C LEU A 92 9.12 -24.38 -0.72
N ALA A 93 8.13 -24.28 -1.62
CA ALA A 93 6.80 -23.75 -1.36
C ALA A 93 5.81 -24.25 -2.41
N ASP A 94 4.51 -24.12 -2.11
CA ASP A 94 3.43 -24.48 -3.02
C ASP A 94 2.86 -23.29 -3.77
N ARG A 95 2.85 -22.10 -3.18
CA ARG A 95 2.18 -20.90 -3.70
C ARG A 95 2.94 -19.63 -3.41
N ILE A 96 2.72 -18.66 -4.29
CA ILE A 96 3.25 -17.30 -4.16
C ILE A 96 2.08 -16.34 -3.95
N PHE A 97 2.15 -15.52 -2.91
CA PHE A 97 1.31 -14.35 -2.72
C PHE A 97 2.14 -13.11 -3.02
N TYR A 98 1.78 -12.40 -4.09
CA TYR A 98 2.35 -11.11 -4.43
C TYR A 98 1.46 -10.01 -3.86
N LEU A 99 1.98 -9.29 -2.88
CA LEU A 99 1.23 -8.36 -2.05
C LEU A 99 1.60 -6.91 -2.39
N THR A 100 0.61 -6.09 -2.68
CA THR A 100 0.82 -4.69 -3.04
C THR A 100 -0.38 -3.82 -2.63
N ALA A 101 -0.12 -2.55 -2.28
CA ALA A 101 -1.17 -1.59 -1.95
C ALA A 101 -1.77 -0.87 -3.18
N LYS A 102 -1.22 -1.08 -4.40
CA LYS A 102 -1.54 -0.26 -5.57
C LYS A 102 -1.92 -1.09 -6.79
N THR A 103 -2.94 -0.63 -7.52
CA THR A 103 -3.40 -1.27 -8.76
C THR A 103 -2.29 -1.34 -9.81
N ILE A 104 -1.48 -0.28 -9.96
CA ILE A 104 -0.39 -0.21 -10.95
C ILE A 104 0.66 -1.29 -10.69
N THR A 105 1.09 -1.46 -9.44
CA THR A 105 2.08 -2.50 -9.10
C THR A 105 1.51 -3.91 -9.24
N ALA A 106 0.21 -4.09 -8.99
CA ALA A 106 -0.48 -5.35 -9.28
C ALA A 106 -0.51 -5.66 -10.79
N THR A 107 -0.67 -4.65 -11.65
CA THR A 107 -0.60 -4.80 -13.10
C THR A 107 0.79 -5.25 -13.53
N VAL A 108 1.86 -4.62 -13.04
CA VAL A 108 3.25 -5.01 -13.34
C VAL A 108 3.55 -6.45 -12.90
N ALA A 109 3.01 -6.90 -11.77
CA ALA A 109 3.15 -8.30 -11.34
C ALA A 109 2.46 -9.26 -12.31
N LYS A 110 1.22 -8.95 -12.74
CA LYS A 110 0.50 -9.76 -13.75
C LYS A 110 1.26 -9.83 -15.08
N GLU A 111 1.72 -8.69 -15.58
CA GLU A 111 2.52 -8.62 -16.81
C GLU A 111 3.79 -9.46 -16.68
N THR A 112 4.40 -9.48 -15.49
CA THR A 112 5.57 -10.32 -15.22
C THR A 112 5.22 -11.82 -15.27
N PHE A 113 4.08 -12.25 -14.72
CA PHE A 113 3.64 -13.64 -14.83
C PHE A 113 3.25 -13.99 -16.26
N ALA A 114 2.59 -13.09 -17.00
CA ALA A 114 2.27 -13.29 -18.42
C ALA A 114 3.55 -13.44 -19.26
N LEU A 115 4.55 -12.62 -19.04
CA LEU A 115 5.86 -12.75 -19.68
C LEU A 115 6.51 -14.10 -19.40
N LEU A 116 6.45 -14.60 -18.16
CA LEU A 116 6.96 -15.94 -17.83
C LEU A 116 6.15 -17.04 -18.51
N GLU A 117 4.84 -16.87 -18.67
CA GLU A 117 3.98 -17.80 -19.41
C GLU A 117 4.39 -17.88 -20.89
N GLU A 118 4.70 -16.76 -21.55
CA GLU A 118 5.24 -16.70 -22.89
C GLU A 118 6.58 -17.47 -23.02
N GLN A 119 7.38 -17.50 -21.94
CA GLN A 119 8.63 -18.26 -21.84
C GLN A 119 8.42 -19.74 -21.44
N GLY A 120 7.17 -20.18 -21.37
CA GLY A 120 6.83 -21.58 -21.10
C GLY A 120 6.40 -21.92 -19.69
N TYR A 121 6.39 -20.95 -18.76
CA TYR A 121 5.87 -21.17 -17.41
C TYR A 121 4.38 -21.52 -17.43
N ARG A 122 3.99 -22.60 -16.79
CA ARG A 122 2.59 -23.03 -16.66
C ARG A 122 2.15 -22.89 -15.21
N ALA A 123 1.32 -21.90 -14.93
CA ALA A 123 0.79 -21.64 -13.60
C ALA A 123 -0.55 -20.94 -13.66
N LYS A 124 -1.42 -21.21 -12.71
CA LYS A 124 -2.67 -20.49 -12.50
C LYS A 124 -2.39 -19.22 -11.69
N VAL A 125 -2.71 -18.08 -12.27
CA VAL A 125 -2.45 -16.76 -11.67
C VAL A 125 -3.77 -16.00 -11.54
N ILE A 126 -4.10 -15.55 -10.32
CA ILE A 126 -5.28 -14.73 -10.08
C ILE A 126 -4.93 -13.41 -9.41
N GLN A 127 -5.59 -12.34 -9.85
CA GLN A 127 -5.62 -11.08 -9.12
C GLN A 127 -6.92 -10.95 -8.34
N ILE A 128 -6.83 -10.92 -7.01
CA ILE A 128 -7.99 -10.64 -6.15
C ILE A 128 -8.35 -9.16 -6.29
N THR A 129 -9.57 -8.92 -6.74
CA THR A 129 -10.15 -7.58 -6.91
C THR A 129 -11.20 -7.33 -5.82
N ALA A 130 -11.26 -6.12 -5.29
CA ALA A 130 -12.22 -5.76 -4.25
C ALA A 130 -13.67 -5.99 -4.70
N LYS A 131 -14.51 -6.37 -3.75
CA LYS A 131 -15.91 -6.77 -3.98
C LYS A 131 -16.72 -5.69 -4.71
N GLU A 132 -16.52 -4.43 -4.34
CA GLU A 132 -17.17 -3.28 -4.93
C GLU A 132 -16.90 -3.13 -6.43
N LYS A 133 -15.69 -3.53 -6.86
CA LYS A 133 -15.26 -3.46 -8.26
C LYS A 133 -15.70 -4.65 -9.10
N LEU A 134 -16.09 -5.76 -8.45
CA LEU A 134 -16.56 -7.00 -9.09
C LEU A 134 -18.08 -7.16 -9.06
N CYS A 135 -18.78 -6.48 -8.15
CA CYS A 135 -20.21 -6.63 -8.00
C CYS A 135 -20.95 -6.26 -9.30
N LEU A 136 -21.85 -7.14 -9.75
CA LEU A 136 -22.66 -6.97 -10.96
C LEU A 136 -24.02 -6.31 -10.67
N CYS A 137 -24.35 -6.08 -9.39
CA CYS A 137 -25.56 -5.41 -8.96
C CYS A 137 -25.29 -3.91 -8.74
N GLU A 138 -26.28 -3.07 -9.00
CA GLU A 138 -26.20 -1.63 -8.75
C GLU A 138 -26.04 -1.33 -7.25
N GLU A 139 -26.74 -2.10 -6.40
CA GLU A 139 -26.60 -2.05 -4.95
C GLU A 139 -26.01 -3.37 -4.43
N MET A 140 -25.03 -3.29 -3.54
CA MET A 140 -24.42 -4.46 -2.91
C MET A 140 -25.28 -4.96 -1.75
N ASP A 141 -26.35 -5.68 -2.06
CA ASP A 141 -27.08 -6.48 -1.09
C ASP A 141 -26.85 -7.97 -1.36
N CYS A 142 -25.94 -8.59 -0.60
CA CYS A 142 -25.53 -9.98 -0.80
C CYS A 142 -26.53 -11.00 -0.24
N ASN A 143 -27.76 -10.59 0.01
CA ASN A 143 -28.83 -11.49 0.41
C ASN A 143 -29.33 -12.31 -0.80
N PRO A 144 -29.42 -13.66 -0.71
CA PRO A 144 -29.93 -14.51 -1.80
C PRO A 144 -31.35 -14.19 -2.26
N VAL A 145 -32.13 -13.43 -1.48
CA VAL A 145 -33.45 -12.96 -1.88
C VAL A 145 -33.36 -11.82 -2.90
N ASN A 146 -32.38 -10.92 -2.72
CA ASN A 146 -32.26 -9.70 -3.51
C ASN A 146 -31.16 -9.80 -4.59
N CYS A 147 -30.10 -10.60 -4.36
CA CYS A 147 -29.00 -10.76 -5.29
C CYS A 147 -29.16 -12.03 -6.13
N PRO A 148 -29.36 -11.94 -7.47
CA PRO A 148 -29.51 -13.09 -8.35
C PRO A 148 -28.24 -13.95 -8.44
N TYR A 149 -27.07 -13.36 -8.22
CA TYR A 149 -25.78 -14.04 -8.22
C TYR A 149 -25.44 -14.74 -6.90
N ALA A 150 -26.04 -14.33 -5.79
CA ALA A 150 -25.93 -15.03 -4.51
C ALA A 150 -26.92 -16.20 -4.43
N LYS A 151 -28.08 -16.07 -5.08
CA LYS A 151 -29.11 -17.12 -5.12
C LYS A 151 -28.62 -18.34 -5.91
N GLY A 152 -28.48 -19.48 -5.23
CA GLY A 152 -28.00 -20.74 -5.83
C GLY A 152 -26.51 -20.69 -6.27
N HIS A 153 -25.73 -19.79 -5.69
CA HIS A 153 -24.29 -19.67 -5.95
C HIS A 153 -23.56 -21.00 -5.71
N PHE A 154 -23.79 -21.61 -4.56
CA PHE A 154 -23.11 -22.85 -4.16
C PHE A 154 -23.46 -24.06 -5.01
N ASP A 155 -24.60 -24.02 -5.71
CA ASP A 155 -25.02 -25.10 -6.61
C ASP A 155 -24.27 -25.08 -7.95
N ARG A 156 -23.70 -23.92 -8.33
CA ARG A 156 -23.11 -23.69 -9.67
C ARG A 156 -21.63 -23.30 -9.64
N VAL A 157 -21.11 -22.84 -8.50
CA VAL A 157 -19.76 -22.26 -8.43
C VAL A 157 -18.66 -23.28 -8.72
N ASN A 158 -18.83 -24.55 -8.32
CA ASN A 158 -17.84 -25.59 -8.58
C ASN A 158 -17.63 -25.83 -10.08
N ASP A 159 -18.73 -25.91 -10.84
CA ASP A 159 -18.63 -26.08 -12.30
C ASP A 159 -18.05 -24.83 -12.96
N ALA A 160 -18.45 -23.63 -12.51
CA ALA A 160 -17.91 -22.37 -13.01
C ALA A 160 -16.40 -22.27 -12.78
N VAL A 161 -15.92 -22.64 -11.59
CA VAL A 161 -14.48 -22.63 -11.25
C VAL A 161 -13.72 -23.66 -12.06
N PHE A 162 -14.25 -24.92 -12.15
CA PHE A 162 -13.56 -25.97 -12.88
C PHE A 162 -13.42 -25.64 -14.37
N ASP A 163 -14.47 -25.11 -14.97
CA ASP A 163 -14.47 -24.70 -16.37
C ASP A 163 -13.49 -23.55 -16.62
N LEU A 164 -13.47 -22.55 -15.76
CA LEU A 164 -12.50 -21.43 -15.84
C LEU A 164 -11.06 -21.90 -15.71
N LEU A 165 -10.77 -22.84 -14.80
CA LEU A 165 -9.44 -23.43 -14.64
C LEU A 165 -8.95 -24.17 -15.91
N GLN A 166 -9.84 -24.66 -16.74
CA GLN A 166 -9.46 -25.32 -18.00
C GLN A 166 -9.29 -24.34 -19.16
N LYS A 167 -10.00 -23.22 -19.15
CA LYS A 167 -9.99 -22.23 -20.23
C LYS A 167 -8.77 -21.30 -20.19
N SER A 168 -8.29 -20.93 -19.00
CA SER A 168 -7.27 -19.89 -18.83
C SER A 168 -6.23 -20.24 -17.77
N ASN A 169 -5.08 -19.58 -17.84
CA ASN A 169 -4.03 -19.61 -16.82
C ASN A 169 -3.91 -18.30 -16.07
N LEU A 170 -4.22 -17.17 -16.69
CA LEU A 170 -4.20 -15.84 -16.10
C LEU A 170 -5.64 -15.34 -15.94
N PHE A 171 -6.16 -15.37 -14.70
CA PHE A 171 -7.54 -14.99 -14.41
C PHE A 171 -7.63 -13.47 -14.21
N THR A 172 -7.99 -12.78 -15.28
CA THR A 172 -8.22 -11.34 -15.30
C THR A 172 -9.59 -11.01 -14.70
N ARG A 173 -9.77 -9.72 -14.33
CA ARG A 173 -11.08 -9.22 -13.88
C ARG A 173 -12.19 -9.49 -14.91
N GLU A 174 -11.87 -9.28 -16.18
CA GLU A 174 -12.79 -9.44 -17.30
C GLU A 174 -13.21 -10.90 -17.47
N GLU A 175 -12.27 -11.85 -17.38
CA GLU A 175 -12.57 -13.29 -17.45
C GLU A 175 -13.42 -13.76 -16.26
N VAL A 176 -13.08 -13.30 -15.05
CA VAL A 176 -13.88 -13.60 -13.84
C VAL A 176 -15.30 -13.07 -13.97
N LEU A 177 -15.49 -11.85 -14.48
CA LEU A 177 -16.80 -11.25 -14.70
C LEU A 177 -17.60 -11.98 -15.80
N ALA A 178 -16.95 -12.37 -16.89
CA ALA A 178 -17.59 -13.12 -17.98
C ALA A 178 -18.07 -14.49 -17.50
N GLN A 179 -17.20 -15.24 -16.82
CA GLN A 179 -17.52 -16.56 -16.26
C GLN A 179 -18.64 -16.49 -15.22
N ALA A 180 -18.59 -15.47 -14.34
CA ALA A 180 -19.63 -15.27 -13.32
C ALA A 180 -21.00 -14.96 -13.91
N LYS A 181 -21.05 -14.23 -15.03
CA LYS A 181 -22.29 -13.97 -15.77
C LYS A 181 -22.82 -15.24 -16.45
N GLU A 182 -21.95 -16.02 -17.08
CA GLU A 182 -22.33 -17.26 -17.77
C GLU A 182 -22.97 -18.25 -16.80
N TYR A 183 -22.37 -18.45 -15.62
CA TYR A 183 -22.84 -19.41 -14.63
C TYR A 183 -23.79 -18.79 -13.58
N GLN A 184 -24.09 -17.50 -13.65
CA GLN A 184 -24.92 -16.77 -12.67
C GLN A 184 -24.46 -16.97 -11.22
N VAL A 185 -23.16 -16.78 -10.97
CA VAL A 185 -22.53 -16.87 -9.65
C VAL A 185 -21.95 -15.54 -9.24
N CYS A 186 -21.76 -15.31 -7.93
CA CYS A 186 -21.10 -14.10 -7.43
C CYS A 186 -19.64 -14.03 -7.91
N PRO A 187 -19.23 -13.02 -8.70
CA PRO A 187 -17.88 -12.96 -9.23
C PRO A 187 -16.81 -12.82 -8.14
N PHE A 188 -17.12 -12.13 -7.04
CA PHE A 188 -16.18 -11.98 -5.92
C PHE A 188 -15.96 -13.31 -5.21
N GLU A 189 -17.02 -14.01 -4.78
CA GLU A 189 -16.89 -15.31 -4.11
C GLU A 189 -16.25 -16.36 -5.04
N MET A 190 -16.65 -16.38 -6.32
CA MET A 190 -16.02 -17.27 -7.31
C MET A 190 -14.52 -16.97 -7.45
N SER A 191 -14.09 -15.69 -7.44
CA SER A 191 -12.67 -15.35 -7.51
C SER A 191 -11.89 -15.87 -6.31
N LEU A 192 -12.49 -15.88 -5.12
CA LEU A 192 -11.89 -16.48 -3.92
C LEU A 192 -11.84 -18.02 -4.01
N ASP A 193 -12.82 -18.66 -4.64
CA ASP A 193 -12.79 -20.11 -4.90
C ASP A 193 -11.70 -20.45 -5.92
N VAL A 194 -11.59 -19.70 -7.03
CA VAL A 194 -10.48 -19.85 -8.00
C VAL A 194 -9.13 -19.68 -7.32
N ALA A 195 -8.98 -18.75 -6.39
CA ALA A 195 -7.72 -18.54 -5.67
C ALA A 195 -7.26 -19.80 -4.90
N THR A 196 -8.19 -20.64 -4.43
CA THR A 196 -7.82 -21.89 -3.74
C THR A 196 -7.13 -22.90 -4.66
N TRP A 197 -7.27 -22.75 -5.97
CA TRP A 197 -6.65 -23.59 -7.00
C TRP A 197 -5.48 -22.90 -7.71
N ALA A 198 -5.33 -21.59 -7.52
CA ALA A 198 -4.26 -20.82 -8.14
C ALA A 198 -2.90 -21.10 -7.50
N ASP A 199 -1.85 -21.05 -8.33
CA ASP A 199 -0.45 -21.19 -7.92
C ASP A 199 0.13 -19.85 -7.46
N ASN A 200 -0.32 -18.75 -8.07
CA ASN A 200 0.13 -17.39 -7.76
C ASN A 200 -1.08 -16.48 -7.54
N ILE A 201 -1.07 -15.75 -6.44
CA ILE A 201 -2.15 -14.86 -6.02
C ILE A 201 -1.59 -13.45 -5.89
N VAL A 202 -2.10 -12.53 -6.71
CA VAL A 202 -1.77 -11.09 -6.63
C VAL A 202 -2.91 -10.40 -5.89
N CYS A 203 -2.62 -9.74 -4.78
CA CYS A 203 -3.66 -9.11 -3.97
C CYS A 203 -3.14 -7.92 -3.13
N ASP A 204 -4.08 -7.15 -2.57
CA ASP A 204 -3.76 -6.09 -1.59
C ASP A 204 -3.25 -6.70 -0.28
N TYR A 205 -2.44 -5.94 0.46
CA TYR A 205 -1.91 -6.31 1.79
C TYR A 205 -3.01 -6.77 2.75
N ASN A 206 -4.21 -6.16 2.67
CA ASN A 206 -5.33 -6.47 3.54
C ASN A 206 -5.70 -7.95 3.51
N TYR A 207 -5.57 -8.60 2.35
CA TYR A 207 -5.92 -10.02 2.22
C TYR A 207 -4.98 -10.98 2.96
N VAL A 208 -3.86 -10.49 3.47
CA VAL A 208 -2.93 -11.27 4.32
C VAL A 208 -2.84 -10.70 5.73
N PHE A 209 -2.76 -9.37 5.86
CA PHE A 209 -2.36 -8.73 7.12
C PHE A 209 -3.53 -8.11 7.90
N ASP A 210 -4.69 -7.82 7.30
CA ASP A 210 -5.80 -7.21 8.02
C ASP A 210 -6.59 -8.24 8.83
N PRO A 211 -6.75 -8.07 10.14
CA PRO A 211 -7.42 -9.04 11.03
C PRO A 211 -8.90 -9.27 10.68
N ASN A 212 -9.55 -8.37 9.92
CA ASN A 212 -10.96 -8.49 9.56
C ASN A 212 -11.19 -8.99 8.12
N VAL A 213 -10.20 -8.76 7.22
CA VAL A 213 -10.36 -8.95 5.76
C VAL A 213 -9.51 -10.09 5.21
N TYR A 214 -8.53 -10.58 5.98
CA TYR A 214 -7.60 -11.62 5.51
C TYR A 214 -8.31 -12.85 4.92
N LEU A 215 -7.67 -13.50 3.96
CA LEU A 215 -8.19 -14.68 3.27
C LEU A 215 -8.27 -15.88 4.22
N LYS A 216 -9.40 -16.05 4.90
CA LYS A 216 -9.65 -17.14 5.86
C LYS A 216 -9.40 -18.52 5.25
N ARG A 217 -9.66 -18.70 3.95
CA ARG A 217 -9.42 -19.95 3.21
C ARG A 217 -7.95 -20.42 3.25
N PHE A 218 -7.01 -19.48 3.46
CA PHE A 218 -5.56 -19.73 3.53
C PHE A 218 -4.97 -19.52 4.92
N PHE A 219 -5.48 -18.55 5.67
CA PHE A 219 -4.81 -18.03 6.86
C PHE A 219 -5.61 -18.20 8.14
N GLN A 220 -6.77 -18.86 8.12
CA GLN A 220 -7.52 -19.16 9.33
C GLN A 220 -6.71 -20.09 10.23
N GLU A 221 -6.92 -19.99 11.54
CA GLU A 221 -6.28 -20.86 12.53
C GLU A 221 -6.51 -22.34 12.19
N GLY A 222 -5.45 -23.14 12.30
CA GLY A 222 -5.46 -24.55 11.92
C GLY A 222 -5.19 -24.85 10.44
N ILE A 223 -5.22 -23.85 9.55
CA ILE A 223 -4.83 -24.02 8.13
C ILE A 223 -3.33 -23.76 8.01
N LYS A 224 -2.62 -24.72 7.45
CA LYS A 224 -1.20 -24.61 7.10
C LYS A 224 -1.02 -24.79 5.60
N GLY A 225 -0.12 -24.00 5.03
CA GLY A 225 0.30 -24.12 3.65
C GLY A 225 1.72 -23.61 3.47
N ASP A 226 2.37 -24.07 2.43
CA ASP A 226 3.74 -23.68 2.11
C ASP A 226 3.71 -22.46 1.20
N TYR A 227 3.71 -21.27 1.79
CA TYR A 227 3.52 -19.99 1.08
C TYR A 227 4.81 -19.17 1.03
N LEU A 228 4.98 -18.43 -0.06
CA LEU A 228 5.94 -17.34 -0.18
C LEU A 228 5.18 -16.01 -0.27
N PHE A 229 5.59 -15.04 0.54
CA PHE A 229 5.08 -13.68 0.46
C PHE A 229 6.10 -12.76 -0.22
N LEU A 230 5.68 -12.10 -1.29
CA LEU A 230 6.44 -11.07 -1.99
C LEU A 230 5.73 -9.74 -1.74
N VAL A 231 6.30 -8.91 -0.86
CA VAL A 231 5.68 -7.66 -0.40
C VAL A 231 6.30 -6.48 -1.15
N ASP A 232 5.62 -6.03 -2.19
CA ASP A 232 6.07 -4.91 -3.02
C ASP A 232 5.69 -3.57 -2.38
N GLU A 233 6.53 -2.55 -2.59
CA GLU A 233 6.41 -1.23 -1.97
C GLU A 233 6.21 -1.32 -0.45
N ALA A 234 6.99 -2.21 0.17
CA ALA A 234 6.85 -2.60 1.58
C ALA A 234 6.92 -1.42 2.58
N HIS A 235 7.47 -0.28 2.16
CA HIS A 235 7.46 0.95 2.96
C HIS A 235 6.03 1.41 3.31
N ASN A 236 5.04 1.13 2.45
CA ASN A 236 3.64 1.48 2.70
C ASN A 236 2.99 0.59 3.76
N LEU A 237 3.53 -0.61 3.99
CA LEU A 237 2.92 -1.56 4.92
C LEU A 237 2.99 -1.06 6.37
N VAL A 238 3.96 -0.20 6.74
CA VAL A 238 4.08 0.35 8.10
C VAL A 238 2.84 1.17 8.48
N ASP A 239 2.51 2.18 7.70
CA ASP A 239 1.35 3.04 8.02
C ASP A 239 0.03 2.29 7.77
N ARG A 240 -0.03 1.44 6.74
CA ARG A 240 -1.20 0.59 6.48
C ARG A 240 -1.48 -0.37 7.63
N SER A 241 -0.46 -1.01 8.18
CA SER A 241 -0.64 -1.94 9.29
C SER A 241 -1.03 -1.21 10.59
N ARG A 242 -0.49 -0.03 10.86
CA ARG A 242 -0.97 0.79 11.97
C ARG A 242 -2.47 1.03 11.90
N GLU A 243 -2.99 1.39 10.72
CA GLU A 243 -4.43 1.58 10.51
C GLU A 243 -5.22 0.27 10.60
N MET A 244 -4.75 -0.83 10.00
CA MET A 244 -5.41 -2.15 10.06
C MET A 244 -5.59 -2.64 11.50
N TYR A 245 -4.62 -2.36 12.36
CA TYR A 245 -4.61 -2.78 13.76
C TYR A 245 -5.04 -1.68 14.74
N SER A 246 -5.60 -0.58 14.24
CA SER A 246 -6.21 0.47 15.07
C SER A 246 -7.73 0.47 14.94
N ALA A 247 -8.42 0.99 15.95
CA ALA A 247 -9.88 1.10 15.92
C ALA A 247 -10.37 2.34 16.63
N ASP A 248 -11.44 2.92 16.10
CA ASP A 248 -12.09 4.12 16.62
C ASP A 248 -13.49 3.82 17.11
N LEU A 249 -13.91 4.52 18.16
CA LEU A 249 -15.27 4.55 18.64
C LEU A 249 -15.72 5.99 18.90
N TYR A 250 -16.76 6.43 18.19
CA TYR A 250 -17.30 7.78 18.31
C TYR A 250 -18.54 7.81 19.21
N LYS A 251 -18.55 8.74 20.16
CA LYS A 251 -19.70 8.92 21.06
C LYS A 251 -20.97 9.36 20.30
N GLU A 252 -20.79 10.13 19.27
CA GLU A 252 -21.86 10.65 18.41
C GLU A 252 -22.57 9.52 17.68
N ASP A 253 -21.85 8.47 17.24
CA ASP A 253 -22.43 7.27 16.60
C ASP A 253 -23.24 6.45 17.60
N VAL A 254 -22.75 6.29 18.84
CA VAL A 254 -23.51 5.65 19.92
C VAL A 254 -24.84 6.35 20.13
N LEU A 255 -24.87 7.70 20.10
CA LEU A 255 -26.09 8.49 20.25
C LEU A 255 -27.00 8.39 19.03
N ALA A 256 -26.47 8.36 17.82
CA ALA A 256 -27.23 8.22 16.58
C ALA A 256 -27.97 6.87 16.55
N VAL A 257 -27.24 5.78 16.79
CA VAL A 257 -27.83 4.43 16.83
C VAL A 257 -28.85 4.29 17.98
N LYS A 258 -28.58 4.89 19.14
CA LYS A 258 -29.57 4.91 20.23
C LYS A 258 -30.89 5.55 19.81
N ARG A 259 -30.87 6.65 19.03
CA ARG A 259 -32.09 7.30 18.53
C ARG A 259 -32.89 6.36 17.62
N ILE A 260 -32.22 5.66 16.72
CA ILE A 260 -32.83 4.67 15.83
C ILE A 260 -33.41 3.51 16.64
N MET A 261 -32.62 2.93 17.54
CA MET A 261 -33.01 1.74 18.31
C MET A 261 -34.13 1.97 19.32
N LYS A 262 -34.51 3.22 19.62
CA LYS A 262 -35.68 3.52 20.48
C LYS A 262 -36.98 2.89 19.96
N ALA A 263 -37.15 2.81 18.65
CA ALA A 263 -38.33 2.19 18.03
C ALA A 263 -38.25 0.66 17.96
N HIS A 264 -37.04 0.08 18.10
CA HIS A 264 -36.82 -1.33 17.77
C HIS A 264 -36.44 -2.21 18.97
N SER A 265 -35.62 -1.72 19.93
CA SER A 265 -35.17 -2.51 21.08
C SER A 265 -34.88 -1.67 22.32
N ARG A 266 -35.69 -1.83 23.36
CA ARG A 266 -35.47 -1.20 24.67
C ARG A 266 -34.20 -1.72 25.35
N THR A 267 -33.81 -2.98 25.11
CA THR A 267 -32.62 -3.60 25.71
C THR A 267 -31.36 -2.96 25.14
N ILE A 268 -31.26 -2.88 23.81
CA ILE A 268 -30.13 -2.24 23.15
C ILE A 268 -30.02 -0.76 23.57
N CYS A 269 -31.14 -0.02 23.62
CA CYS A 269 -31.14 1.38 24.09
C CYS A 269 -30.56 1.54 25.49
N ARG A 270 -30.93 0.65 26.45
CA ARG A 270 -30.39 0.72 27.81
C ARG A 270 -28.86 0.48 27.86
N ILE A 271 -28.34 -0.40 26.98
CA ILE A 271 -26.92 -0.66 26.92
C ILE A 271 -26.18 0.53 26.26
N LEU A 272 -26.74 1.07 25.18
CA LEU A 272 -26.21 2.30 24.54
C LEU A 272 -26.20 3.49 25.51
N ASP A 273 -27.18 3.61 26.43
CA ASP A 273 -27.17 4.59 27.50
C ASP A 273 -25.96 4.43 28.43
N LYS A 274 -25.62 3.20 28.79
CA LYS A 274 -24.45 2.92 29.64
C LYS A 274 -23.16 3.23 28.91
N CYS A 275 -23.04 2.86 27.63
CA CYS A 275 -21.90 3.22 26.81
C CYS A 275 -21.73 4.73 26.71
N ASN A 276 -22.81 5.44 26.38
CA ASN A 276 -22.80 6.90 26.30
C ASN A 276 -22.41 7.57 27.64
N LYS A 277 -22.87 7.04 28.76
CA LYS A 277 -22.52 7.57 30.09
C LYS A 277 -21.04 7.41 30.38
N ALA A 278 -20.47 6.22 30.13
CA ALA A 278 -19.03 5.97 30.30
C ALA A 278 -18.18 6.87 29.38
N MET A 279 -18.56 7.01 28.12
CA MET A 279 -17.87 7.91 27.19
C MET A 279 -18.01 9.40 27.58
N LEU A 280 -19.15 9.79 28.17
CA LEU A 280 -19.37 11.16 28.63
C LEU A 280 -18.48 11.49 29.85
N GLU A 281 -18.22 10.55 30.73
CA GLU A 281 -17.30 10.70 31.86
C GLU A 281 -15.89 10.95 31.33
N MET A 282 -15.39 10.13 30.38
CA MET A 282 -14.11 10.33 29.72
C MET A 282 -14.03 11.66 28.95
N LYS A 283 -15.12 12.06 28.27
CA LYS A 283 -15.18 13.34 27.54
C LYS A 283 -15.01 14.55 28.45
N ARG A 284 -15.51 14.49 29.69
CA ARG A 284 -15.41 15.59 30.67
C ARG A 284 -13.98 15.82 31.14
N GLU A 285 -13.14 14.78 31.11
CA GLU A 285 -11.74 14.83 31.52
C GLU A 285 -10.80 15.16 30.35
N CYS A 286 -11.31 15.09 29.10
CA CYS A 286 -10.53 15.30 27.87
C CYS A 286 -10.71 16.74 27.37
N GLU A 287 -9.71 17.59 27.55
CA GLU A 287 -9.71 18.95 26.98
C GLU A 287 -9.44 18.93 25.47
N HIS A 288 -8.38 18.27 25.02
CA HIS A 288 -7.97 18.12 23.62
C HIS A 288 -7.75 16.65 23.28
N TYR A 289 -6.71 16.02 23.85
CA TYR A 289 -6.54 14.57 23.89
C TYR A 289 -6.01 14.12 25.25
N GLN A 290 -6.26 12.85 25.58
CA GLN A 290 -5.81 12.25 26.83
C GLN A 290 -5.43 10.79 26.60
N ILE A 291 -4.25 10.39 27.06
CA ILE A 291 -3.84 8.98 27.08
C ILE A 291 -4.58 8.28 28.22
N LEU A 292 -5.09 7.10 27.96
CA LEU A 292 -5.86 6.28 28.87
C LEU A 292 -5.12 4.98 29.15
N ASP A 293 -5.08 4.55 30.41
CA ASP A 293 -4.53 3.24 30.79
C ASP A 293 -5.42 2.09 30.27
N SER A 294 -6.71 2.33 30.19
CA SER A 294 -7.72 1.40 29.66
C SER A 294 -9.01 2.10 29.33
N VAL A 295 -9.90 1.45 28.57
CA VAL A 295 -11.28 1.93 28.36
C VAL A 295 -12.24 1.52 29.50
N GLY A 296 -11.72 0.89 30.56
CA GLY A 296 -12.44 0.61 31.80
C GLY A 296 -13.72 -0.20 31.61
N THR A 297 -14.79 0.21 32.29
CA THR A 297 -16.09 -0.46 32.26
C THR A 297 -16.81 -0.39 30.91
N LEU A 298 -16.35 0.51 30.02
CA LEU A 298 -16.93 0.65 28.68
C LEU A 298 -16.82 -0.65 27.88
N THR A 299 -15.68 -1.35 27.94
CA THR A 299 -15.48 -2.64 27.24
C THR A 299 -16.59 -3.64 27.56
N PHE A 300 -16.91 -3.81 28.83
CA PHE A 300 -17.98 -4.72 29.25
C PHE A 300 -19.34 -4.33 28.64
N HIS A 301 -19.64 -3.04 28.57
CA HIS A 301 -20.88 -2.57 27.95
C HIS A 301 -20.88 -2.78 26.43
N LEU A 302 -19.72 -2.59 25.76
CA LEU A 302 -19.57 -2.83 24.32
C LEU A 302 -19.72 -4.32 23.97
N MET A 303 -19.10 -5.23 24.73
CA MET A 303 -19.26 -6.69 24.53
C MET A 303 -20.73 -7.11 24.64
N ARG A 304 -21.43 -6.61 25.66
CA ARG A 304 -22.86 -6.86 25.84
C ARG A 304 -23.70 -6.24 24.73
N LEU A 305 -23.32 -5.06 24.24
CA LEU A 305 -23.98 -4.40 23.12
C LEU A 305 -23.83 -5.24 21.85
N ALA A 306 -22.62 -5.71 21.54
CA ALA A 306 -22.34 -6.56 20.38
C ALA A 306 -23.21 -7.81 20.39
N SER A 307 -23.24 -8.57 21.51
CA SER A 307 -24.08 -9.78 21.64
C SER A 307 -25.56 -9.49 21.41
N GLN A 308 -26.08 -8.37 21.92
CA GLN A 308 -27.50 -8.01 21.73
C GLN A 308 -27.82 -7.49 20.32
N MET A 309 -26.82 -6.90 19.65
CA MET A 309 -26.93 -6.53 18.24
C MET A 309 -26.86 -7.76 17.34
N ASP A 310 -26.03 -8.76 17.65
CA ASP A 310 -26.01 -10.05 16.96
C ASP A 310 -27.42 -10.68 16.91
N GLU A 311 -28.05 -10.87 18.09
CA GLU A 311 -29.40 -11.43 18.22
C GLU A 311 -30.47 -10.60 17.48
N PHE A 312 -30.29 -9.28 17.44
CA PHE A 312 -31.22 -8.37 16.76
C PHE A 312 -31.10 -8.45 15.25
N LEU A 313 -29.87 -8.53 14.73
CA LEU A 313 -29.56 -8.52 13.29
C LEU A 313 -29.71 -9.89 12.63
N GLU A 314 -29.68 -11.00 13.39
CA GLU A 314 -29.98 -12.36 12.87
C GLU A 314 -31.39 -12.45 12.27
N LYS A 315 -32.31 -11.64 12.76
CA LYS A 315 -33.70 -11.65 12.26
C LYS A 315 -33.81 -10.71 11.06
N PRO A 316 -34.34 -11.19 9.93
CA PRO A 316 -34.53 -10.32 8.76
C PRO A 316 -35.55 -9.22 9.11
N ARG A 317 -35.07 -8.00 9.15
CA ARG A 317 -35.87 -6.80 9.42
C ARG A 317 -35.44 -5.71 8.48
N GLU A 318 -36.41 -5.06 7.85
CA GLU A 318 -36.18 -3.90 7.01
C GLU A 318 -36.66 -2.64 7.74
N PHE A 319 -35.81 -1.64 7.80
CA PHE A 319 -36.12 -0.31 8.32
C PHE A 319 -35.18 0.71 7.66
N PRO A 320 -35.59 1.98 7.48
CA PRO A 320 -34.85 2.96 6.66
C PRO A 320 -33.39 3.17 7.07
N GLU A 321 -33.10 3.12 8.37
CA GLU A 321 -31.76 3.40 8.92
C GLU A 321 -30.92 2.13 9.16
N LYS A 322 -31.30 0.99 8.58
CA LYS A 322 -30.60 -0.30 8.75
C LYS A 322 -29.11 -0.19 8.44
N LYS A 323 -28.74 0.53 7.38
CA LYS A 323 -27.35 0.74 7.01
C LYS A 323 -26.55 1.42 8.13
N THR A 324 -27.06 2.49 8.72
CA THR A 324 -26.38 3.20 9.83
C THR A 324 -26.18 2.28 11.04
N VAL A 325 -27.14 1.41 11.33
CA VAL A 325 -27.03 0.45 12.44
C VAL A 325 -25.99 -0.62 12.12
N LEU A 326 -25.93 -1.11 10.88
CA LEU A 326 -24.92 -2.08 10.43
C LEU A 326 -23.51 -1.47 10.43
N ASP A 327 -23.33 -0.26 9.93
CA ASP A 327 -22.03 0.42 9.90
C ASP A 327 -21.48 0.58 11.33
N PHE A 328 -22.34 1.00 12.27
CA PHE A 328 -21.96 1.07 13.68
C PHE A 328 -21.67 -0.31 14.28
N TYR A 329 -22.46 -1.33 13.94
CA TYR A 329 -22.23 -2.70 14.42
C TYR A 329 -20.87 -3.22 13.97
N PHE A 330 -20.49 -2.99 12.71
CA PHE A 330 -19.17 -3.38 12.21
C PHE A 330 -18.04 -2.58 12.86
N ALA A 331 -18.21 -1.29 13.10
CA ALA A 331 -17.26 -0.48 13.85
C ALA A 331 -17.10 -0.97 15.29
N LEU A 332 -18.19 -1.31 15.98
CA LEU A 332 -18.18 -1.91 17.30
C LEU A 332 -17.45 -3.26 17.34
N ARG A 333 -17.73 -4.14 16.37
CA ARG A 333 -17.05 -5.45 16.28
C ARG A 333 -15.56 -5.27 16.00
N ASN A 334 -15.19 -4.35 15.10
CA ASN A 334 -13.80 -4.02 14.85
C ASN A 334 -13.10 -3.50 16.11
N PHE A 335 -13.74 -2.57 16.84
CA PHE A 335 -13.17 -2.03 18.08
C PHE A 335 -12.90 -3.13 19.11
N LEU A 336 -13.83 -4.09 19.28
CA LEU A 336 -13.64 -5.21 20.19
C LEU A 336 -12.57 -6.18 19.71
N ASN A 337 -12.52 -6.50 18.41
CA ASN A 337 -11.49 -7.37 17.84
C ASN A 337 -10.08 -6.76 18.03
N ILE A 338 -9.94 -5.45 17.84
CA ILE A 338 -8.67 -4.77 18.08
C ILE A 338 -8.36 -4.68 19.56
N TYR A 339 -9.37 -4.48 20.42
CA TYR A 339 -9.16 -4.44 21.86
C TYR A 339 -8.57 -5.74 22.41
N ASP A 340 -8.92 -6.88 21.84
CA ASP A 340 -8.35 -8.20 22.19
C ASP A 340 -6.88 -8.34 21.77
N LEU A 341 -6.37 -7.46 20.90
CA LEU A 341 -4.97 -7.42 20.46
C LEU A 341 -4.12 -6.39 21.23
N VAL A 342 -4.75 -5.55 22.06
CA VAL A 342 -4.06 -4.47 22.77
C VAL A 342 -3.02 -5.02 23.74
N ASP A 343 -1.79 -4.61 23.56
CA ASP A 343 -0.62 -4.91 24.39
C ASP A 343 0.27 -3.66 24.52
N ASP A 344 1.53 -3.82 24.94
CA ASP A 344 2.51 -2.72 25.10
C ASP A 344 2.88 -2.00 23.78
N HIS A 345 2.41 -2.50 22.62
CA HIS A 345 2.61 -1.91 21.30
C HIS A 345 1.48 -0.94 20.92
N TYR A 346 0.51 -0.77 21.81
CA TYR A 346 -0.64 0.12 21.63
C TYR A 346 -0.61 1.31 22.60
N VAL A 347 -1.25 2.39 22.16
CA VAL A 347 -1.62 3.52 23.02
C VAL A 347 -3.12 3.73 22.90
N ILE A 348 -3.83 3.69 24.02
CA ILE A 348 -5.25 4.02 24.08
C ILE A 348 -5.36 5.50 24.40
N TYR A 349 -6.12 6.25 23.63
CA TYR A 349 -6.36 7.67 23.92
C TYR A 349 -7.77 8.13 23.55
N SER A 350 -8.22 9.16 24.20
CA SER A 350 -9.44 9.90 23.85
C SER A 350 -9.08 11.27 23.25
N GLN A 351 -9.91 11.77 22.37
CA GLN A 351 -9.68 13.02 21.66
C GLN A 351 -10.99 13.73 21.30
N MET A 352 -10.94 15.07 21.34
CA MET A 352 -11.92 15.91 20.66
C MET A 352 -11.43 16.16 19.23
N THR A 353 -12.19 15.67 18.21
CA THR A 353 -11.83 15.92 16.80
C THR A 353 -12.05 17.38 16.42
N GLU A 354 -11.47 17.81 15.31
CA GLU A 354 -11.67 19.15 14.76
C GLU A 354 -13.15 19.45 14.44
N GLU A 355 -13.93 18.41 14.15
CA GLU A 355 -15.39 18.50 13.92
C GLU A 355 -16.21 18.50 15.22
N GLY A 356 -15.55 18.49 16.39
CA GLY A 356 -16.19 18.53 17.70
C GLY A 356 -16.77 17.19 18.18
N GLN A 357 -16.41 16.07 17.53
CA GLN A 357 -16.80 14.74 17.98
C GLN A 357 -15.83 14.21 19.05
N PHE A 358 -16.34 13.40 19.96
CA PHE A 358 -15.53 12.69 20.94
C PHE A 358 -15.21 11.28 20.49
N ARG A 359 -13.91 11.01 20.31
CA ARG A 359 -13.35 9.74 19.84
C ARG A 359 -12.55 9.04 20.92
N ILE A 360 -12.68 7.73 21.04
CA ILE A 360 -11.75 6.85 21.72
C ILE A 360 -11.03 6.04 20.64
N ARG A 361 -9.69 6.04 20.65
CA ARG A 361 -8.87 5.30 19.68
C ARG A 361 -7.99 4.28 20.38
N LEU A 362 -8.02 3.06 19.88
CA LEU A 362 -7.02 2.03 20.13
C LEU A 362 -5.97 2.17 19.04
N PHE A 363 -4.84 2.78 19.34
CA PHE A 363 -3.84 3.13 18.35
C PHE A 363 -2.67 2.13 18.39
N CYS A 364 -2.51 1.35 17.34
CA CYS A 364 -1.37 0.47 17.14
C CYS A 364 -0.15 1.31 16.73
N VAL A 365 0.73 1.57 17.68
CA VAL A 365 1.95 2.36 17.44
C VAL A 365 3.03 1.53 16.75
N ASP A 366 3.20 0.28 17.20
CA ASP A 366 4.16 -0.67 16.65
C ASP A 366 3.42 -1.93 16.14
N PRO A 367 3.26 -2.11 14.83
CA PRO A 367 2.52 -3.23 14.27
C PRO A 367 3.33 -4.53 14.17
N SER A 368 4.61 -4.52 14.54
CA SER A 368 5.56 -5.62 14.26
C SER A 368 5.10 -6.97 14.81
N VAL A 369 4.55 -7.01 16.02
CA VAL A 369 4.05 -8.26 16.66
C VAL A 369 2.86 -8.83 15.90
N ASN A 370 1.93 -7.98 15.47
CA ASN A 370 0.75 -8.42 14.73
C ASN A 370 1.13 -8.89 13.31
N LEU A 371 2.02 -8.16 12.64
CA LEU A 371 2.55 -8.55 11.33
C LEU A 371 3.32 -9.86 11.41
N GLN A 372 4.12 -10.08 12.46
CA GLN A 372 4.88 -11.33 12.64
C GLN A 372 3.97 -12.54 12.68
N LYS A 373 2.83 -12.48 13.37
CA LYS A 373 1.83 -13.57 13.38
C LYS A 373 1.34 -13.96 11.98
N CYS A 374 1.30 -12.98 11.06
CA CYS A 374 0.94 -13.24 9.66
C CYS A 374 2.13 -13.76 8.86
N ILE A 375 3.32 -13.20 9.05
CA ILE A 375 4.57 -13.59 8.40
C ILE A 375 4.90 -15.06 8.73
N ASP A 376 4.68 -15.50 9.96
CA ASP A 376 4.92 -16.87 10.43
C ASP A 376 4.05 -17.93 9.71
N LYS A 377 3.06 -17.50 8.93
CA LYS A 377 2.25 -18.38 8.06
C LYS A 377 2.91 -18.63 6.70
N SER A 378 4.02 -17.96 6.40
CA SER A 378 4.81 -18.16 5.19
C SER A 378 6.12 -18.89 5.50
N ASN A 379 6.66 -19.61 4.49
CA ASN A 379 7.99 -20.20 4.58
C ASN A 379 9.09 -19.14 4.45
N SER A 380 8.81 -18.06 3.76
CA SER A 380 9.70 -16.90 3.58
C SER A 380 8.91 -15.70 3.09
N THR A 381 9.24 -14.52 3.63
CA THR A 381 8.69 -13.24 3.20
C THR A 381 9.80 -12.36 2.65
N ILE A 382 9.60 -11.83 1.44
CA ILE A 382 10.51 -10.91 0.77
C ILE A 382 9.88 -9.52 0.72
N PHE A 383 10.40 -8.60 1.52
CA PHE A 383 10.00 -7.19 1.54
C PHE A 383 10.91 -6.39 0.62
N PHE A 384 10.36 -5.65 -0.32
CA PHE A 384 11.16 -4.85 -1.24
C PHE A 384 10.51 -3.51 -1.57
N SER A 385 11.35 -2.50 -1.71
CA SER A 385 10.98 -1.16 -2.15
C SER A 385 12.21 -0.35 -2.55
N ALA A 386 12.00 0.72 -3.31
CA ALA A 386 13.06 1.69 -3.63
C ALA A 386 13.41 2.60 -2.44
N THR A 387 12.56 2.66 -1.42
CA THR A 387 12.69 3.63 -0.32
C THR A 387 12.68 2.98 1.06
N LEU A 388 13.16 1.72 1.18
CA LEU A 388 13.33 1.06 2.48
C LEU A 388 14.57 1.60 3.24
N LEU A 389 14.62 2.92 3.43
CA LEU A 389 15.70 3.60 4.13
C LEU A 389 15.19 4.41 5.35
N PRO A 390 15.82 4.28 6.52
CA PRO A 390 16.86 3.28 6.83
C PRO A 390 16.26 1.89 7.01
N ILE A 391 16.93 0.88 6.49
CA ILE A 391 16.39 -0.50 6.44
C ILE A 391 16.12 -1.06 7.84
N GLY A 392 16.88 -0.65 8.85
CA GLY A 392 16.69 -1.04 10.26
C GLY A 392 15.36 -0.55 10.86
N TYR A 393 14.86 0.62 10.43
CA TYR A 393 13.54 1.13 10.81
C TYR A 393 12.44 0.20 10.30
N TYR A 394 12.48 -0.17 9.01
CA TYR A 394 11.49 -1.05 8.42
C TYR A 394 11.56 -2.48 8.97
N LYS A 395 12.77 -3.03 9.16
CA LYS A 395 12.93 -4.34 9.80
C LYS A 395 12.23 -4.39 11.16
N ARG A 396 12.43 -3.37 12.00
CA ARG A 396 11.85 -3.31 13.34
C ARG A 396 10.32 -3.21 13.33
N LEU A 397 9.75 -2.43 12.39
CA LEU A 397 8.30 -2.20 12.35
C LEU A 397 7.52 -3.28 11.60
N LEU A 398 8.18 -4.02 10.71
CA LEU A 398 7.52 -5.03 9.88
C LEU A 398 7.73 -6.46 10.41
N SER A 399 8.67 -6.68 11.33
CA SER A 399 8.96 -8.01 11.87
C SER A 399 9.63 -7.92 13.24
N THR A 400 9.38 -8.92 14.08
CA THR A 400 10.07 -9.08 15.37
C THR A 400 11.27 -10.02 15.28
N ASP A 401 11.48 -10.71 14.15
CA ASP A 401 12.62 -11.62 13.97
C ASP A 401 13.89 -10.81 13.67
N GLU A 402 14.86 -10.88 14.58
CA GLU A 402 16.16 -10.19 14.45
C GLU A 402 17.06 -10.83 13.38
N ASP A 403 16.86 -12.12 13.08
CA ASP A 403 17.64 -12.90 12.11
C ASP A 403 17.26 -12.61 10.63
N ASN A 404 16.33 -11.69 10.39
CA ASN A 404 15.95 -11.28 9.04
C ASN A 404 17.14 -10.71 8.27
N TYR A 405 17.29 -11.12 7.01
CA TYR A 405 18.33 -10.60 6.14
C TYR A 405 17.96 -9.22 5.58
N ALA A 406 18.98 -8.46 5.23
CA ALA A 406 18.82 -7.15 4.59
C ALA A 406 19.87 -6.98 3.50
N ILE A 407 19.45 -6.52 2.33
CA ILE A 407 20.34 -6.24 1.21
C ILE A 407 20.02 -4.90 0.55
N TYR A 408 21.05 -4.30 -0.01
CA TYR A 408 20.96 -3.12 -0.86
C TYR A 408 21.28 -3.56 -2.28
N ALA A 409 20.31 -3.46 -3.18
CA ALA A 409 20.53 -3.76 -4.58
C ALA A 409 21.29 -2.62 -5.24
N GLN A 410 22.24 -2.96 -6.11
CA GLN A 410 23.01 -1.97 -6.83
C GLN A 410 22.13 -1.29 -7.90
N SER A 411 22.19 0.05 -7.98
CA SER A 411 21.55 0.79 -9.07
C SER A 411 22.13 0.35 -10.42
N THR A 412 21.25 0.19 -11.39
CA THR A 412 21.63 -0.14 -12.78
C THR A 412 21.93 1.10 -13.63
N PHE A 413 21.68 2.28 -13.07
CA PHE A 413 21.80 3.55 -13.77
C PHE A 413 23.16 4.20 -13.50
N ALA A 414 23.77 4.75 -14.55
CA ALA A 414 25.02 5.48 -14.42
C ALA A 414 24.83 6.78 -13.63
N GLN A 415 25.79 7.15 -12.81
CA GLN A 415 25.72 8.40 -12.06
C GLN A 415 25.71 9.65 -12.95
N THR A 416 26.22 9.53 -14.18
CA THR A 416 26.22 10.61 -15.19
C THR A 416 24.83 10.89 -15.78
N GLN A 417 23.87 9.99 -15.60
CA GLN A 417 22.50 10.20 -16.10
C GLN A 417 21.73 11.25 -15.29
N ARG A 418 22.23 11.62 -14.12
CA ARG A 418 21.57 12.62 -13.27
C ARG A 418 22.54 13.65 -12.72
N LEU A 419 22.08 14.88 -12.64
CA LEU A 419 22.65 15.90 -11.78
C LEU A 419 21.90 15.90 -10.46
N LEU A 420 22.56 15.57 -9.34
CA LEU A 420 22.02 15.68 -8.00
C LEU A 420 22.62 16.90 -7.31
N ALA A 421 21.80 17.91 -7.05
CA ALA A 421 22.22 19.17 -6.45
C ALA A 421 21.47 19.49 -5.16
N PHE A 422 22.14 20.13 -4.21
CA PHE A 422 21.58 20.57 -2.92
C PHE A 422 21.79 22.07 -2.77
N GLY A 423 20.68 22.82 -2.66
CA GLY A 423 20.73 24.26 -2.36
C GLY A 423 21.14 24.50 -0.92
N ARG A 424 22.27 25.17 -0.71
CA ARG A 424 22.88 25.33 0.64
C ARG A 424 22.29 26.45 1.48
N ASP A 425 21.56 27.39 0.89
CA ASP A 425 21.11 28.65 1.50
C ASP A 425 19.60 28.82 1.53
N VAL A 426 18.84 27.73 1.30
CA VAL A 426 17.39 27.68 1.38
C VAL A 426 16.96 26.98 2.67
N SER A 427 15.91 27.50 3.32
CA SER A 427 15.31 26.90 4.50
C SER A 427 13.78 26.92 4.44
N THR A 428 13.14 25.78 4.65
CA THR A 428 11.67 25.68 4.73
C THR A 428 11.14 25.62 6.17
N LYS A 429 12.02 25.86 7.16
CA LYS A 429 11.62 25.96 8.57
C LYS A 429 10.52 27.00 8.75
N TYR A 430 9.51 26.70 9.54
CA TYR A 430 8.36 27.60 9.77
C TYR A 430 8.78 29.01 10.19
N THR A 431 9.79 29.13 11.03
CA THR A 431 10.34 30.40 11.52
C THR A 431 11.08 31.23 10.47
N ARG A 432 11.41 30.62 9.32
CA ARG A 432 12.11 31.26 8.20
C ARG A 432 11.22 31.52 6.98
N ARG A 433 9.96 31.11 7.04
CA ARG A 433 9.01 31.31 5.93
C ARG A 433 8.66 32.79 5.79
N ASN A 434 9.15 33.40 4.74
CA ASN A 434 8.90 34.79 4.37
C ASN A 434 9.15 34.98 2.87
N ARG A 435 8.73 36.13 2.35
CA ARG A 435 8.82 36.43 0.91
C ARG A 435 10.24 36.28 0.34
N LYS A 436 11.28 36.68 1.09
CA LYS A 436 12.67 36.55 0.63
C LYS A 436 13.09 35.10 0.44
N GLU A 437 12.62 34.23 1.33
CA GLU A 437 12.91 32.80 1.21
C GLU A 437 12.13 32.19 0.04
N TYR A 438 10.88 32.62 -0.19
CA TYR A 438 10.10 32.20 -1.36
C TYR A 438 10.71 32.67 -2.68
N GLU A 439 11.24 33.89 -2.71
CA GLU A 439 11.99 34.43 -3.86
C GLU A 439 13.24 33.60 -4.17
N LYS A 440 14.00 33.18 -3.17
CA LYS A 440 15.15 32.28 -3.37
C LYS A 440 14.70 30.92 -3.96
N ILE A 441 13.66 30.31 -3.36
CA ILE A 441 13.14 29.03 -3.87
C ILE A 441 12.72 29.18 -5.33
N ALA A 442 12.00 30.25 -5.68
CA ALA A 442 11.59 30.55 -7.05
C ALA A 442 12.81 30.74 -7.99
N ASP A 443 13.86 31.43 -7.53
CA ASP A 443 15.08 31.64 -8.32
C ASP A 443 15.84 30.31 -8.56
N TYR A 444 15.85 29.39 -7.59
CA TYR A 444 16.39 28.05 -7.76
C TYR A 444 15.58 27.20 -8.75
N ILE A 445 14.24 27.29 -8.68
CA ILE A 445 13.36 26.62 -9.66
C ILE A 445 13.65 27.17 -11.06
N GLY A 446 13.68 28.50 -11.25
CA GLY A 446 14.01 29.15 -12.51
C GLY A 446 15.37 28.72 -13.05
N ALA A 447 16.40 28.66 -12.22
CA ALA A 447 17.75 28.25 -12.64
C ALA A 447 17.80 26.84 -13.26
N VAL A 448 16.91 25.93 -12.82
CA VAL A 448 16.82 24.58 -13.40
C VAL A 448 15.95 24.55 -14.66
N THR A 449 14.81 25.20 -14.62
CA THR A 449 13.79 25.12 -15.70
C THR A 449 14.12 25.98 -16.93
N GLU A 450 14.92 27.03 -16.77
CA GLU A 450 15.42 27.89 -17.85
C GLU A 450 16.59 27.25 -18.64
N ALA A 451 17.33 26.33 -18.01
CA ALA A 451 18.53 25.75 -18.61
C ALA A 451 18.24 24.71 -19.70
N GLN A 452 17.10 24.04 -19.63
CA GLN A 452 16.68 23.02 -20.59
C GLN A 452 15.15 23.02 -20.72
N GLN A 453 14.66 23.00 -21.96
CA GLN A 453 13.24 22.78 -22.23
C GLN A 453 12.81 21.38 -21.85
N GLY A 454 11.59 21.24 -21.31
CA GLY A 454 11.02 19.97 -20.91
C GLY A 454 10.13 20.07 -19.69
N ASN A 455 9.78 18.92 -19.12
CA ASN A 455 8.80 18.87 -18.03
C ASN A 455 9.50 18.69 -16.68
N TYR A 456 9.05 19.46 -15.70
CA TYR A 456 9.57 19.51 -14.34
C TYR A 456 8.46 19.34 -13.32
N MET A 457 8.74 18.65 -12.20
CA MET A 457 7.89 18.62 -11.03
C MET A 457 8.58 19.30 -9.85
N VAL A 458 7.85 20.17 -9.15
CA VAL A 458 8.31 20.81 -7.92
C VAL A 458 7.45 20.33 -6.77
N PHE A 459 8.05 19.64 -5.81
CA PHE A 459 7.35 19.02 -4.70
C PHE A 459 7.49 19.83 -3.41
N PHE A 460 6.37 20.12 -2.78
CA PHE A 460 6.28 20.92 -1.55
C PHE A 460 5.73 20.09 -0.38
N PRO A 461 6.09 20.42 0.88
CA PRO A 461 5.59 19.73 2.06
C PRO A 461 4.13 20.06 2.41
N SER A 462 3.55 21.12 1.82
CA SER A 462 2.17 21.53 2.07
C SER A 462 1.63 22.40 0.93
N TYR A 463 0.30 22.40 0.75
CA TYR A 463 -0.40 23.27 -0.20
C TYR A 463 -0.13 24.76 0.05
N ARG A 464 -0.06 25.17 1.32
CA ARG A 464 0.20 26.57 1.67
C ARG A 464 1.57 27.04 1.17
N LEU A 465 2.64 26.30 1.49
CA LEU A 465 3.98 26.69 1.02
C LEU A 465 4.07 26.63 -0.52
N MET A 466 3.41 25.66 -1.13
CA MET A 466 3.30 25.54 -2.59
C MET A 466 2.67 26.80 -3.19
N GLN A 467 1.54 27.27 -2.65
CA GLN A 467 0.85 28.47 -3.09
C GLN A 467 1.70 29.73 -2.91
N ASP A 468 2.32 29.90 -1.72
CA ASP A 468 3.17 31.05 -1.41
C ASP A 468 4.36 31.18 -2.40
N VAL A 469 4.97 30.05 -2.78
CA VAL A 469 6.08 30.05 -3.74
C VAL A 469 5.58 30.20 -5.18
N TYR A 470 4.44 29.59 -5.52
CA TYR A 470 3.82 29.72 -6.83
C TYR A 470 3.55 31.18 -7.18
N GLU A 471 2.98 31.98 -6.27
CA GLU A 471 2.68 33.41 -6.51
C GLU A 471 3.96 34.21 -6.86
N VAL A 472 5.07 33.86 -6.23
CA VAL A 472 6.36 34.50 -6.51
C VAL A 472 6.94 34.02 -7.83
N PHE A 473 6.90 32.70 -8.07
CA PHE A 473 7.46 32.08 -9.28
C PHE A 473 6.71 32.51 -10.54
N ALA A 474 5.37 32.53 -10.50
CA ALA A 474 4.54 32.94 -11.64
C ALA A 474 4.79 34.39 -12.06
N GLY A 475 5.13 35.27 -11.12
CA GLY A 475 5.51 36.65 -11.42
C GLY A 475 6.91 36.84 -12.02
N LYS A 476 7.74 35.79 -12.01
CA LYS A 476 9.13 35.80 -12.53
C LYS A 476 9.31 34.88 -13.74
N ALA A 477 8.41 33.92 -13.94
CA ALA A 477 8.53 32.93 -15.02
C ALA A 477 8.51 33.58 -16.41
N ALA A 478 9.31 33.01 -17.33
CA ALA A 478 9.33 33.44 -18.72
C ALA A 478 7.98 33.13 -19.40
N ASP A 479 7.62 33.91 -20.43
CA ASP A 479 6.37 33.70 -21.20
C ASP A 479 6.26 32.30 -21.84
N SER A 480 7.39 31.63 -22.06
CA SER A 480 7.45 30.26 -22.57
C SER A 480 7.31 29.16 -21.49
N CYS A 481 7.14 29.54 -20.23
CA CYS A 481 7.00 28.58 -19.13
C CYS A 481 5.52 28.39 -18.79
N GLU A 482 5.02 27.17 -19.03
CA GLU A 482 3.69 26.77 -18.58
C GLU A 482 3.75 26.27 -17.14
N ILE A 483 2.79 26.68 -16.31
CA ILE A 483 2.76 26.30 -14.91
C ILE A 483 1.47 25.53 -14.62
N LEU A 484 1.59 24.35 -14.07
CA LEU A 484 0.50 23.56 -13.53
C LEU A 484 0.54 23.55 -12.01
N MET A 485 -0.62 23.49 -11.36
CA MET A 485 -0.69 23.39 -9.90
C MET A 485 -1.68 22.31 -9.49
N GLN A 486 -1.23 21.43 -8.60
CA GLN A 486 -2.07 20.42 -7.98
C GLN A 486 -3.08 21.08 -7.03
N HIS A 487 -4.36 20.74 -7.14
CA HIS A 487 -5.40 21.15 -6.21
C HIS A 487 -5.72 20.06 -5.18
N SER A 488 -6.23 20.46 -4.02
CA SER A 488 -6.78 19.52 -3.05
C SER A 488 -8.05 18.85 -3.62
N ASN A 489 -8.24 17.56 -3.33
CA ASN A 489 -9.44 16.79 -3.71
C ASN A 489 -9.67 16.64 -5.23
N MET A 490 -8.60 16.59 -6.05
CA MET A 490 -8.71 16.28 -7.47
C MET A 490 -9.41 14.94 -7.69
N LYS A 491 -10.42 14.94 -8.57
CA LYS A 491 -11.11 13.72 -9.02
C LYS A 491 -10.22 12.95 -10.00
N GLU A 492 -10.57 11.68 -10.29
CA GLU A 492 -9.78 10.79 -11.15
C GLU A 492 -9.53 11.43 -12.54
N HIS A 493 -10.57 11.91 -13.21
CA HIS A 493 -10.44 12.56 -14.52
C HIS A 493 -9.58 13.84 -14.51
N GLU A 494 -9.55 14.58 -13.39
CA GLU A 494 -8.69 15.76 -13.24
C GLU A 494 -7.22 15.36 -13.09
N ARG A 495 -6.97 14.20 -12.44
CA ARG A 495 -5.63 13.62 -12.32
C ARG A 495 -5.11 13.12 -13.67
N GLU A 496 -5.97 12.45 -14.43
CA GLU A 496 -5.66 12.00 -15.79
C GLU A 496 -5.32 13.19 -16.69
N ALA A 497 -6.17 14.21 -16.71
CA ALA A 497 -5.92 15.44 -17.46
C ALA A 497 -4.62 16.15 -17.05
N PHE A 498 -4.28 16.17 -15.75
CA PHE A 498 -3.02 16.72 -15.27
C PHE A 498 -1.81 15.94 -15.80
N LEU A 499 -1.89 14.61 -15.88
CA LEU A 499 -0.82 13.77 -16.39
C LEU A 499 -0.70 13.82 -17.92
N GLU A 500 -1.80 13.98 -18.64
CA GLU A 500 -1.81 14.16 -20.09
C GLU A 500 -1.03 15.42 -20.52
N GLU A 501 -0.94 16.44 -19.66
CA GLU A 501 -0.12 17.63 -19.95
C GLU A 501 1.38 17.28 -20.12
N PHE A 502 1.87 16.24 -19.46
CA PHE A 502 3.26 15.78 -19.61
C PHE A 502 3.52 15.03 -20.93
N GLU A 503 2.47 14.66 -21.65
CA GLU A 503 2.59 13.95 -22.94
C GLU A 503 2.58 14.92 -24.14
N LYS A 504 2.20 16.19 -23.91
CA LYS A 504 2.11 17.19 -24.98
C LYS A 504 3.48 17.69 -25.41
N GLU A 505 3.70 17.74 -26.71
CA GLU A 505 4.85 18.47 -27.28
C GLU A 505 4.67 19.97 -27.05
N ARG A 506 5.69 20.64 -26.56
CA ARG A 506 5.68 22.08 -26.29
C ARG A 506 7.01 22.76 -26.56
N GLN A 507 6.94 24.05 -26.87
CA GLN A 507 8.12 24.90 -26.98
C GLN A 507 8.30 25.66 -25.66
N GLY A 508 9.14 25.13 -24.75
CA GLY A 508 9.37 25.72 -23.44
C GLY A 508 9.38 24.68 -22.31
N ALA A 509 9.24 25.16 -21.10
CA ALA A 509 9.20 24.32 -19.91
C ALA A 509 7.77 24.18 -19.37
N LEU A 510 7.40 22.96 -18.94
CA LEU A 510 6.25 22.72 -18.08
C LEU A 510 6.75 22.58 -16.65
N VAL A 511 6.23 23.36 -15.74
CA VAL A 511 6.57 23.30 -14.32
C VAL A 511 5.33 22.98 -13.49
N ALA A 512 5.25 21.74 -13.01
CA ALA A 512 4.12 21.27 -12.22
C ALA A 512 4.40 21.35 -10.72
N PHE A 513 3.61 22.15 -10.02
CA PHE A 513 3.67 22.33 -8.58
C PHE A 513 2.82 21.25 -7.89
N CYS A 514 3.44 20.39 -7.09
CA CYS A 514 2.82 19.24 -6.44
C CYS A 514 3.13 19.20 -4.95
N VAL A 515 2.31 18.45 -4.18
CA VAL A 515 2.56 18.21 -2.75
C VAL A 515 3.19 16.84 -2.56
N MET A 516 4.26 16.76 -1.75
CA MET A 516 4.93 15.51 -1.38
C MET A 516 3.98 14.55 -0.66
N GLY A 517 4.03 13.26 -1.02
CA GLY A 517 3.12 12.26 -0.47
C GLY A 517 1.67 12.40 -0.93
N GLY A 518 1.38 13.32 -1.86
CA GLY A 518 0.11 13.42 -2.56
C GLY A 518 0.03 12.46 -3.75
N ILE A 519 -1.07 12.57 -4.48
CA ILE A 519 -1.42 11.69 -5.62
C ILE A 519 -0.36 11.63 -6.73
N PHE A 520 0.49 12.65 -6.87
CA PHE A 520 1.58 12.71 -7.85
C PHE A 520 2.95 12.37 -7.24
N GLY A 521 3.06 12.25 -5.93
CA GLY A 521 4.26 11.77 -5.24
C GLY A 521 4.47 10.26 -5.41
N GLU A 522 3.40 9.50 -5.70
CA GLU A 522 3.43 8.06 -5.82
C GLU A 522 2.53 7.58 -6.98
N GLY A 523 2.90 6.45 -7.62
CA GLY A 523 2.01 5.77 -8.57
C GLY A 523 1.88 6.38 -9.97
N ILE A 524 2.70 7.36 -10.35
CA ILE A 524 2.79 7.85 -11.72
C ILE A 524 4.03 7.28 -12.42
N ASP A 525 3.90 6.98 -13.71
CA ASP A 525 4.96 6.42 -14.55
C ASP A 525 5.20 7.35 -15.77
N LEU A 526 6.02 8.37 -15.54
CA LEU A 526 6.47 9.30 -16.59
C LEU A 526 7.86 8.85 -17.05
N LYS A 527 7.91 8.09 -18.14
CA LYS A 527 9.15 7.58 -18.75
C LYS A 527 9.70 8.51 -19.81
N ASN A 528 10.98 8.37 -20.11
CA ASN A 528 11.70 9.12 -21.12
C ASN A 528 11.65 10.64 -20.83
N ASP A 529 11.59 11.45 -21.84
CA ASP A 529 11.60 12.92 -21.76
C ASP A 529 10.33 13.52 -21.11
N ARG A 530 9.39 12.68 -20.65
CA ARG A 530 8.16 13.15 -19.99
C ARG A 530 8.40 13.81 -18.63
N LEU A 531 9.54 13.54 -17.98
CA LEU A 531 9.96 14.22 -16.76
C LEU A 531 11.49 14.29 -16.69
N ILE A 532 12.07 15.46 -16.91
CA ILE A 532 13.51 15.69 -16.92
C ILE A 532 14.06 16.36 -15.65
N GLY A 533 13.18 16.73 -14.70
CA GLY A 533 13.63 17.30 -13.44
C GLY A 533 12.64 17.21 -12.32
N ALA A 534 13.16 16.95 -11.10
CA ALA A 534 12.41 17.01 -9.86
C ALA A 534 13.10 17.97 -8.88
N ILE A 535 12.34 18.93 -8.38
CA ILE A 535 12.80 19.92 -7.40
C ILE A 535 12.02 19.66 -6.10
N ILE A 536 12.72 19.29 -5.04
CA ILE A 536 12.11 18.94 -3.78
C ILE A 536 12.37 20.06 -2.77
N VAL A 537 11.31 20.75 -2.38
CA VAL A 537 11.34 21.88 -1.46
C VAL A 537 10.98 21.41 -0.06
N GLY A 538 11.99 21.35 0.83
CA GLY A 538 11.82 20.89 2.20
C GLY A 538 11.94 19.38 2.39
N THR A 539 11.99 18.97 3.66
CA THR A 539 12.33 17.61 4.09
C THR A 539 11.13 16.66 4.20
N GLY A 540 9.96 17.04 3.66
CA GLY A 540 8.78 16.18 3.62
C GLY A 540 8.17 15.81 4.98
N LEU A 541 8.60 16.44 6.09
CA LEU A 541 8.10 16.10 7.42
C LEU A 541 6.58 16.11 7.45
N PRO A 542 5.94 15.07 8.01
CA PRO A 542 4.51 15.06 8.26
C PRO A 542 4.06 16.26 9.10
N GLN A 543 2.80 16.65 8.95
CA GLN A 543 2.19 17.65 9.80
C GLN A 543 2.18 17.16 11.26
N VAL A 544 2.39 18.08 12.20
CA VAL A 544 2.26 17.79 13.63
C VAL A 544 0.80 17.45 13.93
N SER A 545 0.58 16.34 14.62
CA SER A 545 -0.72 15.87 15.09
C SER A 545 -0.55 15.12 16.40
N ASP A 546 -1.63 14.94 17.16
CA ASP A 546 -1.59 14.20 18.41
C ASP A 546 -1.02 12.78 18.22
N GLU A 547 -1.39 12.10 17.14
CA GLU A 547 -0.86 10.77 16.83
C GLU A 547 0.65 10.79 16.57
N ARG A 548 1.17 11.82 15.90
CA ARG A 548 2.62 11.97 15.68
C ARG A 548 3.37 12.25 16.98
N GLU A 549 2.77 13.02 17.90
CA GLU A 549 3.34 13.24 19.23
C GLU A 549 3.28 11.96 20.08
N ILE A 550 2.19 11.21 20.02
CA ILE A 550 2.08 9.88 20.66
C ILE A 550 3.15 8.93 20.13
N LEU A 551 3.30 8.82 18.79
CA LEU A 551 4.36 8.03 18.16
C LEU A 551 5.75 8.45 18.66
N LYS A 552 6.03 9.74 18.65
CA LYS A 552 7.31 10.30 19.10
C LYS A 552 7.60 9.91 20.54
N ASN A 553 6.67 10.16 21.46
CA ASN A 553 6.84 9.88 22.88
C ASN A 553 7.00 8.38 23.15
N TYR A 554 6.22 7.53 22.49
CA TYR A 554 6.31 6.07 22.59
C TYR A 554 7.72 5.55 22.27
N TYR A 555 8.36 6.04 21.20
CA TYR A 555 9.71 5.61 20.83
C TYR A 555 10.79 6.27 21.69
N ASP A 556 10.62 7.54 22.13
CA ASP A 556 11.54 8.20 23.06
C ASP A 556 11.61 7.44 24.40
N GLU A 557 10.48 6.99 24.96
CA GLU A 557 10.40 6.19 26.18
C GLU A 557 11.12 4.83 26.06
N ARG A 558 11.25 4.30 24.84
CA ARG A 558 11.95 3.04 24.55
C ARG A 558 13.42 3.24 24.16
N GLY A 559 13.97 4.45 24.37
CA GLY A 559 15.37 4.77 24.08
C GLY A 559 15.72 4.89 22.60
N LEU A 560 14.71 5.09 21.75
CA LEU A 560 14.87 5.37 20.32
C LEU A 560 14.68 6.87 20.05
N SER A 561 15.09 7.35 18.86
CA SER A 561 14.79 8.72 18.46
C SER A 561 13.33 8.82 17.99
N GLY A 562 12.41 9.21 18.87
CA GLY A 562 11.00 9.35 18.53
C GLY A 562 10.76 10.35 17.41
N PHE A 563 11.56 11.42 17.32
CA PHE A 563 11.49 12.36 16.19
C PHE A 563 11.82 11.68 14.84
N ASP A 564 12.77 10.77 14.82
CA ASP A 564 13.11 10.03 13.61
C ASP A 564 11.96 9.13 13.15
N TYR A 565 11.37 8.40 14.09
CA TYR A 565 10.28 7.46 13.83
C TYR A 565 8.98 8.17 13.42
N ALA A 566 8.64 9.28 14.08
CA ALA A 566 7.39 9.99 13.82
C ALA A 566 7.46 10.95 12.63
N PHE A 567 8.63 11.54 12.35
CA PHE A 567 8.75 12.65 11.41
C PHE A 567 9.84 12.46 10.35
N ARG A 568 11.12 12.21 10.74
CA ARG A 568 12.24 12.25 9.79
C ARG A 568 12.19 11.09 8.79
N TYR A 569 12.03 9.85 9.24
CA TYR A 569 11.99 8.69 8.33
C TYR A 569 10.78 8.73 7.38
N PRO A 570 9.55 8.98 7.86
CA PRO A 570 8.42 9.17 6.95
C PRO A 570 8.59 10.35 5.99
N GLY A 571 9.19 11.44 6.44
CA GLY A 571 9.47 12.60 5.61
C GLY A 571 10.47 12.29 4.50
N MET A 572 11.59 11.65 4.85
CA MET A 572 12.61 11.26 3.87
C MET A 572 12.11 10.23 2.87
N ASN A 573 11.23 9.32 3.28
CA ASN A 573 10.59 8.41 2.33
C ASN A 573 9.87 9.17 1.20
N LYS A 574 9.09 10.21 1.54
CA LYS A 574 8.41 11.06 0.55
C LYS A 574 9.40 11.79 -0.37
N VAL A 575 10.51 12.29 0.19
CA VAL A 575 11.58 12.95 -0.59
C VAL A 575 12.20 11.97 -1.59
N LEU A 576 12.55 10.76 -1.15
CA LEU A 576 13.14 9.73 -2.01
C LEU A 576 12.17 9.25 -3.09
N GLN A 577 10.90 9.12 -2.79
CA GLN A 577 9.86 8.79 -3.76
C GLN A 577 9.73 9.86 -4.85
N ALA A 578 9.70 11.14 -4.46
CA ALA A 578 9.64 12.27 -5.39
C ALA A 578 10.88 12.32 -6.29
N ALA A 579 12.07 12.15 -5.72
CA ALA A 579 13.33 12.14 -6.47
C ALA A 579 13.45 10.92 -7.42
N GLY A 580 12.92 9.77 -7.03
CA GLY A 580 12.94 8.54 -7.83
C GLY A 580 12.05 8.57 -9.08
N ARG A 581 11.41 9.71 -9.39
CA ARG A 581 10.57 9.87 -10.60
C ARG A 581 11.38 10.21 -11.86
N VAL A 582 12.55 10.80 -11.72
CA VAL A 582 13.31 11.36 -12.84
C VAL A 582 14.03 10.29 -13.66
N ILE A 583 14.65 9.31 -13.03
CA ILE A 583 15.41 8.25 -13.71
C ILE A 583 14.69 6.91 -13.58
N ARG A 584 14.14 6.41 -14.67
CA ARG A 584 13.33 5.19 -14.77
C ARG A 584 13.89 4.16 -15.74
N THR A 585 14.55 4.64 -16.79
CA THR A 585 15.14 3.84 -17.86
C THR A 585 16.63 4.13 -18.00
N SER A 586 17.32 3.31 -18.81
CA SER A 586 18.76 3.53 -19.14
C SER A 586 18.99 4.75 -20.02
N GLU A 587 17.95 5.30 -20.62
CA GLU A 587 18.01 6.45 -21.53
C GLU A 587 17.68 7.77 -20.83
N ASP A 588 16.99 7.71 -19.69
CA ASP A 588 16.57 8.91 -18.97
C ASP A 588 17.79 9.74 -18.52
N ARG A 589 17.66 11.04 -18.63
CA ARG A 589 18.59 12.05 -18.12
C ARG A 589 17.82 13.11 -17.37
N GLY A 590 18.38 13.60 -16.25
CA GLY A 590 17.64 14.64 -15.54
C GLY A 590 18.31 15.22 -14.31
N VAL A 591 17.67 16.26 -13.77
CA VAL A 591 18.13 17.03 -12.62
C VAL A 591 17.26 16.73 -11.40
N ILE A 592 17.91 16.43 -10.28
CA ILE A 592 17.27 16.31 -8.96
C ILE A 592 17.87 17.41 -8.08
N LEU A 593 17.01 18.35 -7.63
CA LEU A 593 17.40 19.46 -6.78
C LEU A 593 16.69 19.37 -5.43
N LEU A 594 17.44 19.32 -4.34
CA LEU A 594 16.92 19.35 -2.97
C LEU A 594 17.13 20.74 -2.36
N LEU A 595 16.06 21.38 -1.91
CA LEU A 595 16.04 22.73 -1.37
C LEU A 595 15.63 22.74 0.10
N ASP A 596 16.58 22.48 0.97
CA ASP A 596 16.50 22.77 2.42
C ASP A 596 17.88 22.55 3.07
N GLU A 597 18.32 23.47 3.93
CA GLU A 597 19.59 23.39 4.66
C GLU A 597 19.73 22.12 5.53
N ARG A 598 18.60 21.53 5.96
CA ARG A 598 18.57 20.29 6.77
C ARG A 598 19.13 19.08 6.03
N PHE A 599 19.04 19.04 4.72
CA PHE A 599 19.64 17.96 3.92
C PHE A 599 21.16 17.87 4.05
N LEU A 600 21.80 18.95 4.50
CA LEU A 600 23.25 19.00 4.73
C LEU A 600 23.65 18.49 6.13
N GLN A 601 22.68 18.22 7.00
CA GLN A 601 22.93 17.68 8.33
C GLN A 601 23.25 16.19 8.25
N ARG A 602 24.12 15.70 9.14
CA ARG A 602 24.58 14.32 9.16
C ARG A 602 23.43 13.30 9.26
N GLU A 603 22.40 13.62 10.05
CA GLU A 603 21.24 12.77 10.31
C GLU A 603 20.38 12.57 9.05
N TYR A 604 20.28 13.56 8.17
CA TYR A 604 19.63 13.43 6.88
C TYR A 604 20.54 12.78 5.86
N GLY A 605 21.83 13.09 5.88
CA GLY A 605 22.85 12.51 5.00
C GLY A 605 22.93 10.98 5.10
N ALA A 606 22.69 10.42 6.29
CA ALA A 606 22.66 8.99 6.56
C ALA A 606 21.44 8.26 5.95
N LEU A 607 20.42 9.00 5.51
CA LEU A 607 19.19 8.47 4.94
C LEU A 607 19.17 8.52 3.41
N PHE A 608 20.23 9.01 2.77
CA PHE A 608 20.32 9.01 1.32
C PHE A 608 20.69 7.64 0.77
N PRO A 609 20.14 7.27 -0.40
CA PRO A 609 20.56 6.07 -1.11
C PRO A 609 22.07 6.10 -1.40
N ARG A 610 22.69 4.93 -1.45
CA ARG A 610 24.15 4.80 -1.69
C ARG A 610 24.59 5.42 -3.00
N GLU A 611 23.77 5.35 -4.03
CA GLU A 611 24.04 5.97 -5.32
C GLU A 611 23.99 7.50 -5.31
N TRP A 612 23.62 8.14 -4.17
CA TRP A 612 23.62 9.60 -3.99
C TRP A 612 24.94 10.14 -3.39
N GLU A 613 26.00 9.32 -3.36
CA GLU A 613 27.32 9.76 -2.87
C GLU A 613 27.85 10.95 -3.70
N LYS A 614 27.72 10.89 -5.03
CA LYS A 614 28.13 11.99 -5.92
C LYS A 614 27.00 13.02 -6.00
N ARG A 615 27.16 14.10 -5.23
CA ARG A 615 26.20 15.20 -5.15
C ARG A 615 26.92 16.54 -5.11
N SER A 616 26.30 17.57 -5.66
CA SER A 616 26.79 18.94 -5.61
C SER A 616 26.08 19.72 -4.50
N VAL A 617 26.81 20.46 -3.70
CA VAL A 617 26.28 21.40 -2.69
C VAL A 617 26.60 22.81 -3.14
N CYS A 618 25.59 23.54 -3.63
CA CYS A 618 25.80 24.77 -4.38
C CYS A 618 24.88 25.92 -3.92
N GLY A 619 25.34 27.14 -4.14
CA GLY A 619 24.50 28.33 -4.17
C GLY A 619 23.94 28.55 -5.57
N LEU A 620 23.01 29.50 -5.71
CA LEU A 620 22.30 29.75 -6.98
C LEU A 620 23.22 29.99 -8.20
N PRO A 621 24.30 30.82 -8.13
CA PRO A 621 25.19 31.02 -9.29
C PRO A 621 25.88 29.72 -9.74
N GLN A 622 26.39 28.94 -8.78
CA GLN A 622 27.03 27.66 -9.06
C GLN A 622 26.05 26.63 -9.64
N LEU A 623 24.80 26.60 -9.16
CA LEU A 623 23.76 25.71 -9.70
C LEU A 623 23.53 26.01 -11.19
N ARG A 624 23.42 27.29 -11.59
CA ARG A 624 23.24 27.67 -12.99
C ARG A 624 24.36 27.13 -13.89
N GLU A 625 25.61 27.22 -13.44
CA GLU A 625 26.76 26.69 -14.17
C GLU A 625 26.69 25.15 -14.28
N GLU A 626 26.39 24.47 -13.18
CA GLU A 626 26.36 23.00 -13.15
C GLU A 626 25.21 22.42 -13.99
N VAL A 627 24.02 23.02 -13.92
CA VAL A 627 22.88 22.58 -14.75
C VAL A 627 23.15 22.81 -16.23
N SER A 628 23.71 23.98 -16.59
CA SER A 628 24.08 24.29 -17.99
C SER A 628 25.15 23.33 -18.52
N ARG A 629 26.16 23.01 -17.72
CA ARG A 629 27.19 22.03 -18.08
C ARG A 629 26.59 20.63 -18.26
N PHE A 630 25.78 20.17 -17.30
CA PHE A 630 25.14 18.86 -17.38
C PHE A 630 24.34 18.67 -18.69
N TRP A 631 23.54 19.66 -19.08
CA TRP A 631 22.77 19.56 -20.31
C TRP A 631 23.62 19.77 -21.58
N SER A 632 24.77 20.46 -21.51
CA SER A 632 25.71 20.53 -22.62
C SER A 632 26.40 19.21 -22.85
N ASP A 633 26.87 18.55 -21.77
CA ASP A 633 27.50 17.22 -21.83
C ASP A 633 26.54 16.18 -22.41
N VAL A 634 25.24 16.22 -21.99
CA VAL A 634 24.17 15.33 -22.53
C VAL A 634 23.98 15.54 -24.04
N ARG A 635 24.04 16.80 -24.52
CA ARG A 635 23.88 17.12 -25.96
C ARG A 635 25.07 16.69 -26.81
N GLU A 636 26.27 16.61 -26.23
CA GLU A 636 27.47 16.12 -26.90
C GLU A 636 27.52 14.57 -26.98
N GLU A 637 26.84 13.87 -26.06
CA GLU A 637 26.74 12.39 -26.03
C GLU A 637 25.66 11.84 -26.99
N LEU A 638 24.64 12.65 -27.37
CA LEU A 638 23.56 12.30 -28.31
C LEU A 638 23.95 12.64 -29.75
#